data_462e68e036f384b3269dabb21a114091
#
_entry.id   462e68e036f384b3269dabb21a114091
#
_cell.length_a   1.000
_cell.length_b   1.000
_cell.length_c   1.000
_cell.angle_alpha   90.00
_cell.angle_beta   90.00
_cell.angle_gamma   90.00
#
_symmetry.space_group_name_H-M   'P 1'
#
loop_
_entity.id
_entity.type
_entity.pdbx_description
1 polymer ?
#
loop_
_entity_poly.entity_id
_entity_poly.type
_entity_poly.pdbx_seq_one_letter_code
_entity_poly.pdbx_strand_id
1 'polypeptide(L)'
;HALLRAALLSAGAPVGEVRAQESVTLEELSVEHVGEGAGRTTASGRGTIGLIGPTPGYGAGAAVSATRTATPQIDVPVAVSVAPRETITDIAATRVDRVFDYLPGVARQNNFGGLSIFSYAIRGVTTSEIYKNGFPLNRGTPPPPDAQNIERIEVLKGPGAALFGRSDPGGLVNLITKQPTAERFVEFGNQVDSFGLTRGTIDAGGALSADGTVLYRFNLAAQGAGSFRDFVDSDRLLVAPVVSWQVTPDTRITVETEFVRNRIVFDRGVIALNRQLGFLPVSRFLGEPGQSTYQNNNSLQVRVDHRFDENWQLRLATYFNTGDLAGESAEIRAIAADNRTVSRDRNVRDYRWDVAVGQADLVGRFDTAGIGHTLLLGMDRESTDSRTQYLRSNFRTSPFALDIYAPVYGQALPPITVPRNNLERITNTGLYAQDEIVLSPEWRALVGVRLDIFEQSFRERAVRSQVDQSRVAASPRAGLVYRPIPELALYTNVGTSFRPNTGPDAAAVTRGTALPPETGLGYEVGAKSELFGGTLLLTAAAFRVERENVLTPDPANTGFSLAAGAVCSQGFELTAQGQITPELKLLAGYVYADARVTKDNVLPVGAPLINVPRHSGSLLAVYEPEGAWRGFGVGGGVRGVGARAGDAAGSGFTLPAYVAVDALAYYRFDNARIALNVENIFDTAYYESSLNVFRIYPGSPRRFTGSVTVRF
;
A
#
# COMPACT_ATOMS: atom_id res chain seq x y z
N HIS A 1 -7.73 0.57 -29.90
CA HIS A 1 -8.52 -0.51 -30.58
C HIS A 1 -7.75 -1.23 -31.71
N ALA A 2 -6.73 -0.62 -32.35
CA ALA A 2 -6.03 -1.25 -33.48
C ALA A 2 -4.90 -2.22 -33.05
N LEU A 3 -4.33 -2.10 -31.87
CA LEU A 3 -3.22 -2.94 -31.39
C LEU A 3 -3.66 -4.27 -30.75
N LEU A 4 -4.90 -4.39 -30.34
CA LEU A 4 -5.43 -5.64 -29.74
C LEU A 4 -5.84 -6.70 -30.77
N ARG A 5 -6.02 -6.34 -32.03
CA ARG A 5 -6.41 -7.27 -33.12
C ARG A 5 -5.24 -8.03 -33.77
N ALA A 6 -4.00 -7.61 -33.53
CA ALA A 6 -2.81 -8.20 -34.15
C ALA A 6 -2.20 -9.38 -33.37
N ALA A 7 -2.60 -9.61 -32.12
CA ALA A 7 -2.01 -10.65 -31.28
C ALA A 7 -2.72 -12.01 -31.30
N LEU A 8 -3.82 -12.16 -32.06
CA LEU A 8 -4.64 -13.38 -32.05
C LEU A 8 -4.57 -14.24 -33.33
N LEU A 9 -3.68 -13.94 -34.28
CA LEU A 9 -3.69 -14.60 -35.60
C LEU A 9 -2.35 -15.20 -36.05
N SER A 10 -1.43 -15.57 -35.13
CA SER A 10 -0.21 -16.28 -35.55
C SER A 10 0.25 -17.34 -34.55
N ALA A 11 -0.47 -18.44 -34.43
CA ALA A 11 0.01 -19.66 -33.79
C ALA A 11 -0.62 -20.89 -34.48
N GLY A 12 -0.11 -21.19 -35.63
CA GLY A 12 -0.35 -22.46 -36.32
C GLY A 12 0.99 -23.00 -36.84
N ALA A 13 1.61 -23.90 -36.08
CA ALA A 13 2.67 -24.77 -36.57
C ALA A 13 2.57 -26.15 -35.87
N PRO A 14 2.82 -27.28 -36.55
CA PRO A 14 2.42 -28.61 -36.10
C PRO A 14 3.36 -29.18 -35.03
N VAL A 15 2.75 -29.90 -34.10
CA VAL A 15 3.40 -30.62 -33.01
C VAL A 15 4.02 -31.89 -33.61
N GLY A 16 5.35 -31.99 -33.53
CA GLY A 16 6.09 -33.24 -33.79
C GLY A 16 6.19 -34.05 -32.49
N GLU A 17 5.89 -35.35 -32.56
CA GLU A 17 6.02 -36.32 -31.47
C GLU A 17 7.49 -36.39 -30.98
N VAL A 18 7.72 -36.16 -29.68
CA VAL A 18 8.99 -36.44 -29.01
C VAL A 18 8.79 -37.67 -28.10
N ARG A 19 9.55 -38.74 -28.39
CA ARG A 19 9.63 -39.94 -27.58
C ARG A 19 10.20 -39.67 -26.21
N ALA A 20 9.61 -40.26 -25.19
CA ALA A 20 10.08 -40.27 -23.82
C ALA A 20 11.48 -40.85 -23.69
N GLN A 21 12.39 -40.15 -23.04
CA GLN A 21 13.67 -40.66 -22.57
C GLN A 21 13.61 -40.87 -21.05
N GLU A 22 14.21 -41.96 -20.60
CA GLU A 22 14.17 -42.48 -19.22
C GLU A 22 14.58 -41.43 -18.17
N SER A 23 13.83 -41.43 -17.07
CA SER A 23 14.05 -40.57 -15.92
C SER A 23 15.31 -41.00 -15.15
N VAL A 24 16.28 -40.13 -15.06
CA VAL A 24 17.35 -40.19 -14.04
C VAL A 24 16.80 -39.57 -12.77
N THR A 25 16.61 -40.36 -11.74
CA THR A 25 16.25 -39.92 -10.40
C THR A 25 17.45 -39.19 -9.79
N LEU A 26 17.41 -37.88 -9.72
CA LEU A 26 18.28 -37.10 -8.85
C LEU A 26 17.61 -37.03 -7.48
N GLU A 27 18.40 -37.26 -6.41
CA GLU A 27 17.95 -37.11 -5.03
C GLU A 27 17.35 -35.73 -4.82
N GLU A 28 16.14 -35.73 -4.25
CA GLU A 28 15.39 -34.54 -3.92
C GLU A 28 16.21 -33.61 -3.04
N LEU A 29 16.63 -32.47 -3.57
CA LEU A 29 16.87 -31.28 -2.79
C LEU A 29 15.49 -30.85 -2.26
N SER A 30 15.19 -31.27 -1.03
CA SER A 30 13.93 -30.99 -0.36
C SER A 30 13.74 -29.49 -0.19
N VAL A 31 13.07 -28.86 -1.15
CA VAL A 31 12.10 -27.83 -0.82
C VAL A 31 10.94 -28.63 -0.24
N GLU A 32 10.85 -28.70 1.09
CA GLU A 32 9.76 -29.38 1.75
C GLU A 32 8.43 -28.88 1.17
N HIS A 33 7.83 -29.74 0.40
CA HIS A 33 6.46 -29.65 -0.03
C HIS A 33 5.64 -29.73 1.26
N VAL A 34 4.98 -28.64 1.63
CA VAL A 34 3.99 -28.67 2.70
C VAL A 34 2.83 -29.51 2.16
N GLY A 35 2.93 -30.81 2.38
CA GLY A 35 1.85 -31.76 2.16
C GLY A 35 0.68 -31.42 3.09
N GLU A 36 -0.50 -31.78 2.63
CA GLU A 36 -1.79 -31.71 3.31
C GLU A 36 -1.67 -32.08 4.80
N GLY A 37 -1.75 -31.07 5.65
CA GLY A 37 -1.76 -31.18 7.08
C GLY A 37 -1.49 -29.80 7.67
N ALA A 38 -2.52 -29.15 8.23
CA ALA A 38 -2.38 -27.95 9.03
C ALA A 38 -1.34 -28.24 10.13
N GLY A 39 -0.08 -27.89 9.90
CA GLY A 39 0.98 -28.24 10.80
C GLY A 39 2.12 -27.26 10.76
N ARG A 40 2.35 -26.63 11.88
CA ARG A 40 3.59 -26.04 12.37
C ARG A 40 4.59 -25.70 11.28
N THR A 41 4.76 -24.40 10.99
CA THR A 41 5.99 -23.90 10.38
C THR A 41 7.16 -24.48 11.16
N THR A 42 7.88 -25.43 10.58
CA THR A 42 9.07 -26.00 11.20
C THR A 42 10.08 -24.89 11.48
N ALA A 43 10.82 -25.03 12.58
CA ALA A 43 11.78 -24.04 13.07
C ALA A 43 12.91 -23.66 12.09
N SER A 44 13.00 -24.29 10.93
CA SER A 44 14.06 -24.08 9.93
C SER A 44 14.00 -22.76 9.18
N GLY A 45 12.89 -22.01 9.25
CA GLY A 45 12.75 -20.70 8.60
C GLY A 45 12.93 -19.49 9.52
N ARG A 46 13.07 -19.65 10.84
CA ARG A 46 13.19 -18.54 11.78
C ARG A 46 14.47 -17.74 11.54
N GLY A 47 14.30 -16.41 11.45
CA GLY A 47 15.42 -15.47 11.37
C GLY A 47 16.18 -15.45 10.06
N THR A 48 15.72 -16.09 8.98
CA THR A 48 16.33 -15.94 7.65
C THR A 48 15.99 -14.60 7.06
N ILE A 49 16.95 -13.94 6.44
CA ILE A 49 16.68 -12.81 5.56
C ILE A 49 16.06 -13.39 4.30
N GLY A 50 14.79 -13.07 4.03
CA GLY A 50 14.15 -13.59 2.82
C GLY A 50 12.74 -13.02 2.66
N LEU A 51 12.28 -12.97 1.42
CA LEU A 51 10.87 -12.82 1.17
C LEU A 51 10.23 -14.18 1.50
N ILE A 52 9.23 -14.18 2.37
CA ILE A 52 8.45 -15.38 2.69
C ILE A 52 7.70 -15.78 1.42
N GLY A 53 7.69 -17.07 1.09
CA GLY A 53 6.97 -17.65 -0.05
C GLY A 53 5.44 -17.47 0.05
N PRO A 54 4.70 -18.11 -0.87
CA PRO A 54 3.24 -18.07 -0.86
C PRO A 54 2.66 -18.51 0.48
N THR A 55 1.62 -17.83 0.92
CA THR A 55 0.87 -18.18 2.13
C THR A 55 -0.45 -18.83 1.70
N PRO A 56 -0.71 -20.10 2.03
CA PRO A 56 -1.95 -20.76 1.66
C PRO A 56 -3.18 -20.13 2.33
N GLY A 57 -4.28 -20.08 1.60
CA GLY A 57 -5.54 -19.56 2.11
C GLY A 57 -5.44 -18.10 2.57
N TYR A 58 -6.09 -17.81 3.68
CA TYR A 58 -6.06 -16.48 4.32
C TYR A 58 -5.09 -16.42 5.51
N GLY A 59 -4.20 -17.41 5.64
CA GLY A 59 -3.24 -17.49 6.73
C GLY A 59 -2.31 -16.28 6.83
N ALA A 60 -1.77 -16.06 8.02
CA ALA A 60 -0.90 -14.94 8.34
C ALA A 60 0.33 -15.36 9.15
N GLY A 61 0.84 -16.58 8.93
CA GLY A 61 1.83 -17.22 9.79
C GLY A 61 3.11 -16.43 10.08
N ALA A 62 3.68 -15.75 9.08
CA ALA A 62 4.86 -14.91 9.26
C ALA A 62 4.78 -13.63 8.41
N ALA A 63 5.47 -12.57 8.85
CA ALA A 63 5.59 -11.32 8.14
C ALA A 63 7.02 -10.78 8.25
N VAL A 64 7.53 -10.18 7.19
CA VAL A 64 8.89 -9.61 7.16
C VAL A 64 8.92 -8.13 7.55
N SER A 65 7.78 -7.45 7.48
CA SER A 65 7.72 -5.99 7.73
C SER A 65 7.99 -5.60 9.17
N ALA A 66 7.80 -6.52 10.13
CA ALA A 66 7.99 -6.22 11.54
C ALA A 66 9.46 -6.31 12.00
N THR A 67 10.24 -7.21 11.40
CA THR A 67 11.60 -7.56 11.89
C THR A 67 12.66 -7.57 10.79
N ARG A 68 12.28 -7.47 9.52
CA ARG A 68 13.11 -7.76 8.32
C ARG A 68 13.61 -9.19 8.23
N THR A 69 13.20 -10.03 9.16
CA THR A 69 13.45 -11.48 9.22
C THR A 69 12.13 -12.23 9.11
N ALA A 70 12.18 -13.50 8.75
CA ALA A 70 10.98 -14.38 8.70
C ALA A 70 10.62 -14.83 10.12
N THR A 71 9.98 -13.95 10.89
CA THR A 71 9.58 -14.22 12.28
C THR A 71 8.08 -14.56 12.33
N PRO A 72 7.67 -15.67 13.00
CA PRO A 72 6.26 -15.98 13.22
C PRO A 72 5.53 -14.82 13.89
N GLN A 73 4.32 -14.51 13.41
CA GLN A 73 3.59 -13.35 13.92
C GLN A 73 3.29 -13.40 15.42
N ILE A 74 3.11 -14.61 15.97
CA ILE A 74 2.87 -14.80 17.40
C ILE A 74 4.07 -14.39 18.28
N ASP A 75 5.29 -14.44 17.71
CA ASP A 75 6.54 -14.10 18.40
C ASP A 75 6.93 -12.61 18.24
N VAL A 76 6.20 -11.86 17.44
CA VAL A 76 6.51 -10.45 17.14
C VAL A 76 5.72 -9.53 18.08
N PRO A 77 6.36 -8.60 18.83
CA PRO A 77 5.68 -7.72 19.79
C PRO A 77 5.00 -6.51 19.12
N VAL A 78 4.38 -6.68 17.95
CA VAL A 78 3.64 -5.63 17.24
C VAL A 78 2.53 -6.24 16.39
N ALA A 79 1.43 -5.52 16.21
CA ALA A 79 0.37 -5.96 15.33
C ALA A 79 0.77 -5.78 13.85
N VAL A 80 0.59 -6.84 13.06
CA VAL A 80 0.75 -6.84 11.60
C VAL A 80 -0.50 -7.46 10.99
N SER A 81 -1.09 -6.80 10.00
CA SER A 81 -2.14 -7.40 9.17
C SER A 81 -1.56 -7.86 7.84
N VAL A 82 -1.96 -9.02 7.37
CA VAL A 82 -1.50 -9.58 6.09
C VAL A 82 -2.70 -9.87 5.21
N ALA A 83 -2.70 -9.42 3.96
CA ALA A 83 -3.63 -9.88 2.93
C ALA A 83 -2.85 -10.74 1.93
N PRO A 84 -3.01 -12.07 1.94
CA PRO A 84 -2.34 -12.97 1.01
C PRO A 84 -2.93 -12.89 -0.39
N ARG A 85 -2.25 -13.49 -1.36
CA ARG A 85 -2.66 -13.51 -2.77
C ARG A 85 -4.10 -13.95 -2.96
N GLU A 86 -4.54 -14.94 -2.19
CA GLU A 86 -5.88 -15.48 -2.31
C GLU A 86 -6.95 -14.43 -1.96
N THR A 87 -6.74 -13.63 -0.91
CA THR A 87 -7.63 -12.49 -0.59
C THR A 87 -7.73 -11.51 -1.77
N ILE A 88 -6.57 -11.16 -2.38
CA ILE A 88 -6.51 -10.24 -3.54
C ILE A 88 -7.32 -10.81 -4.72
N THR A 89 -7.20 -12.12 -4.96
CA THR A 89 -7.89 -12.84 -6.04
C THR A 89 -9.40 -12.94 -5.79
N ASP A 90 -9.81 -13.28 -4.56
CA ASP A 90 -11.22 -13.50 -4.22
C ASP A 90 -12.04 -12.21 -4.29
N ILE A 91 -11.47 -11.07 -3.91
CA ILE A 91 -12.14 -9.77 -4.09
C ILE A 91 -11.95 -9.16 -5.48
N ALA A 92 -11.35 -9.91 -6.43
CA ALA A 92 -11.09 -9.48 -7.80
C ALA A 92 -10.36 -8.12 -7.89
N ALA A 93 -9.44 -7.85 -6.97
CA ALA A 93 -8.74 -6.57 -6.89
C ALA A 93 -7.76 -6.39 -8.06
N THR A 94 -7.89 -5.29 -8.81
CA THR A 94 -6.93 -4.88 -9.85
C THR A 94 -5.87 -3.91 -9.31
N ARG A 95 -6.13 -3.27 -8.16
CA ARG A 95 -5.26 -2.31 -7.48
C ARG A 95 -5.13 -2.67 -6.00
N VAL A 96 -3.97 -2.40 -5.45
CA VAL A 96 -3.64 -2.70 -4.04
C VAL A 96 -4.55 -1.96 -3.05
N ASP A 97 -4.91 -0.71 -3.33
CA ASP A 97 -5.75 0.09 -2.43
C ASP A 97 -7.18 -0.45 -2.25
N ARG A 98 -7.66 -1.33 -3.13
CA ARG A 98 -8.93 -2.04 -2.94
C ARG A 98 -8.90 -3.04 -1.79
N VAL A 99 -7.72 -3.60 -1.51
CA VAL A 99 -7.54 -4.55 -0.41
C VAL A 99 -7.60 -3.86 0.96
N PHE A 100 -7.29 -2.55 1.02
CA PHE A 100 -7.36 -1.78 2.27
C PHE A 100 -8.76 -1.80 2.90
N ASP A 101 -9.80 -1.97 2.12
CA ASP A 101 -11.19 -2.06 2.60
C ASP A 101 -11.44 -3.25 3.53
N TYR A 102 -10.59 -4.29 3.45
CA TYR A 102 -10.67 -5.49 4.28
C TYR A 102 -9.52 -5.62 5.28
N LEU A 103 -8.61 -4.61 5.33
CA LEU A 103 -7.52 -4.58 6.30
C LEU A 103 -7.91 -3.69 7.50
N PRO A 104 -8.14 -4.27 8.69
CA PRO A 104 -8.60 -3.52 9.84
C PRO A 104 -7.67 -2.38 10.22
N GLY A 105 -8.25 -1.23 10.55
CA GLY A 105 -7.51 -0.02 10.94
C GLY A 105 -6.86 0.72 9.79
N VAL A 106 -7.03 0.28 8.54
CA VAL A 106 -6.57 0.99 7.34
C VAL A 106 -7.76 1.70 6.70
N ALA A 107 -7.65 3.00 6.47
CA ALA A 107 -8.70 3.80 5.84
C ALA A 107 -8.11 4.61 4.68
N ARG A 108 -8.74 4.51 3.49
CA ARG A 108 -8.37 5.33 2.34
C ARG A 108 -8.65 6.81 2.63
N GLN A 109 -7.77 7.69 2.20
CA GLN A 109 -7.94 9.13 2.37
C GLN A 109 -7.87 9.85 1.03
N ASN A 110 -6.69 10.27 0.60
CA ASN A 110 -6.52 11.05 -0.62
C ASN A 110 -5.95 10.17 -1.73
N ASN A 111 -6.71 9.94 -2.78
CA ASN A 111 -6.27 9.22 -3.98
C ASN A 111 -5.71 10.15 -5.06
N PHE A 112 -5.53 11.44 -4.75
CA PHE A 112 -5.05 12.46 -5.69
C PHE A 112 -5.77 12.46 -7.05
N GLY A 113 -7.11 12.42 -7.01
CA GLY A 113 -7.94 12.40 -8.23
C GLY A 113 -7.81 11.09 -9.04
N GLY A 114 -7.44 10.00 -8.39
CA GLY A 114 -7.21 8.70 -9.01
C GLY A 114 -5.77 8.43 -9.44
N LEU A 115 -4.90 9.45 -9.40
CA LEU A 115 -3.51 9.36 -9.91
C LEU A 115 -2.57 8.55 -9.01
N SER A 116 -2.79 8.55 -7.69
CA SER A 116 -1.85 7.92 -6.75
C SER A 116 -2.56 7.57 -5.44
N ILE A 117 -2.01 6.63 -4.68
CA ILE A 117 -2.34 6.48 -3.26
C ILE A 117 -1.54 7.56 -2.51
N PHE A 118 -2.05 8.77 -2.52
CA PHE A 118 -1.34 9.92 -1.95
C PHE A 118 -1.31 9.87 -0.41
N SER A 119 -2.41 9.46 0.21
CA SER A 119 -2.46 9.20 1.65
C SER A 119 -3.57 8.21 2.00
N TYR A 120 -3.35 7.53 3.10
CA TYR A 120 -4.29 6.65 3.80
C TYR A 120 -4.06 6.80 5.31
N ALA A 121 -4.92 6.26 6.14
CA ALA A 121 -4.71 6.26 7.58
C ALA A 121 -4.51 4.85 8.10
N ILE A 122 -3.59 4.70 9.05
CA ILE A 122 -3.49 3.49 9.88
C ILE A 122 -3.76 3.90 11.32
N ARG A 123 -4.71 3.23 11.98
CA ARG A 123 -5.13 3.55 13.35
C ARG A 123 -5.47 5.03 13.55
N GLY A 124 -6.06 5.66 12.53
CA GLY A 124 -6.43 7.08 12.55
C GLY A 124 -5.29 8.06 12.28
N VAL A 125 -4.05 7.62 12.16
CA VAL A 125 -2.91 8.46 11.80
C VAL A 125 -2.69 8.43 10.30
N THR A 126 -2.71 9.59 9.66
CA THR A 126 -2.46 9.72 8.21
C THR A 126 -1.01 9.36 7.89
N THR A 127 -0.82 8.53 6.89
CA THR A 127 0.46 8.11 6.35
C THR A 127 0.43 8.08 4.83
N SER A 128 1.61 8.12 4.21
CA SER A 128 1.80 7.91 2.77
C SER A 128 2.81 6.79 2.50
N GLU A 129 3.29 6.12 3.53
CA GLU A 129 4.44 5.21 3.48
C GLU A 129 4.05 3.85 2.88
N ILE A 130 4.30 3.70 1.56
CA ILE A 130 4.14 2.44 0.83
C ILE A 130 5.51 1.95 0.40
N TYR A 131 5.79 0.69 0.70
CA TYR A 131 7.02 -0.01 0.34
C TYR A 131 6.73 -1.17 -0.59
N LYS A 132 7.72 -1.58 -1.37
CA LYS A 132 7.70 -2.80 -2.18
C LYS A 132 8.99 -3.58 -1.90
N ASN A 133 8.84 -4.79 -1.36
CA ASN A 133 9.97 -5.62 -0.90
C ASN A 133 10.90 -4.88 0.08
N GLY A 134 10.36 -3.96 0.89
CA GLY A 134 11.12 -3.15 1.83
C GLY A 134 11.68 -1.84 1.26
N PHE A 135 11.54 -1.55 -0.04
CA PHE A 135 11.98 -0.29 -0.66
C PHE A 135 10.83 0.71 -0.79
N PRO A 136 11.07 2.01 -0.56
CA PRO A 136 10.03 3.03 -0.63
C PRO A 136 9.50 3.20 -2.06
N LEU A 137 8.17 3.06 -2.23
CA LEU A 137 7.52 3.19 -3.53
C LEU A 137 7.06 4.62 -3.81
N ASN A 138 6.66 5.37 -2.81
CA ASN A 138 5.98 6.67 -2.95
C ASN A 138 6.90 7.89 -2.80
N ARG A 139 8.14 7.80 -3.28
CA ARG A 139 9.05 8.95 -3.35
C ARG A 139 8.87 9.71 -4.68
N GLY A 140 7.70 10.26 -4.87
CA GLY A 140 7.22 10.92 -6.08
C GLY A 140 5.71 10.82 -6.15
N THR A 141 5.15 10.73 -7.35
CA THR A 141 3.71 10.54 -7.57
C THR A 141 3.48 9.32 -8.50
N PRO A 142 3.91 8.13 -8.10
CA PRO A 142 3.72 6.93 -8.91
C PRO A 142 2.23 6.58 -9.01
N PRO A 143 1.80 5.89 -10.07
CA PRO A 143 0.45 5.36 -10.17
C PRO A 143 0.17 4.37 -9.03
N PRO A 144 -1.09 4.17 -8.64
CA PRO A 144 -1.45 3.14 -7.67
C PRO A 144 -0.94 1.77 -8.11
N PRO A 145 -0.28 1.00 -7.22
CA PRO A 145 0.28 -0.30 -7.57
C PRO A 145 -0.79 -1.25 -8.10
N ASP A 146 -0.44 -1.95 -9.18
CA ASP A 146 -1.26 -3.04 -9.72
C ASP A 146 -1.19 -4.26 -8.79
N ALA A 147 -2.27 -5.01 -8.70
CA ALA A 147 -2.34 -6.18 -7.86
C ALA A 147 -1.76 -7.46 -8.52
N GLN A 148 -1.45 -7.45 -9.83
CA GLN A 148 -1.07 -8.64 -10.59
C GLN A 148 0.22 -9.29 -10.10
N ASN A 149 1.26 -8.48 -9.86
CA ASN A 149 2.57 -8.97 -9.43
C ASN A 149 2.76 -9.00 -7.91
N ILE A 150 1.68 -8.80 -7.12
CA ILE A 150 1.73 -8.80 -5.66
C ILE A 150 1.34 -10.18 -5.12
N GLU A 151 2.20 -10.76 -4.28
CA GLU A 151 1.97 -12.02 -3.58
C GLU A 151 1.17 -11.81 -2.30
N ARG A 152 1.51 -10.76 -1.52
CA ARG A 152 0.76 -10.35 -0.34
C ARG A 152 1.02 -8.91 0.03
N ILE A 153 0.13 -8.37 0.83
CA ILE A 153 0.21 -7.01 1.39
C ILE A 153 0.37 -7.15 2.89
N GLU A 154 1.44 -6.57 3.44
CA GLU A 154 1.70 -6.52 4.87
C GLU A 154 1.48 -5.08 5.36
N VAL A 155 0.73 -4.92 6.45
CA VAL A 155 0.52 -3.63 7.11
C VAL A 155 1.14 -3.70 8.50
N LEU A 156 2.28 -3.04 8.66
CA LEU A 156 2.88 -2.82 9.97
C LEU A 156 2.15 -1.67 10.66
N LYS A 157 1.65 -1.88 11.87
CA LYS A 157 0.89 -0.89 12.64
C LYS A 157 1.75 -0.28 13.75
N GLY A 158 1.74 1.06 13.82
CA GLY A 158 2.61 1.82 14.73
C GLY A 158 3.97 2.18 14.11
N PRO A 159 4.87 2.81 14.88
CA PRO A 159 6.13 3.36 14.38
C PRO A 159 7.04 2.32 13.73
N GLY A 160 7.39 2.55 12.45
CA GLY A 160 8.26 1.67 11.66
C GLY A 160 9.68 2.19 11.43
N ALA A 161 10.03 3.36 11.97
CA ALA A 161 11.28 4.05 11.63
C ALA A 161 12.54 3.29 11.98
N ALA A 162 12.52 2.48 13.03
CA ALA A 162 13.68 1.67 13.43
C ALA A 162 14.19 0.70 12.34
N LEU A 163 13.35 0.36 11.34
CA LEU A 163 13.74 -0.49 10.22
C LEU A 163 13.66 0.22 8.87
N PHE A 164 12.68 1.10 8.69
CA PHE A 164 12.37 1.70 7.38
C PHE A 164 12.86 3.15 7.25
N GLY A 165 13.46 3.70 8.33
CA GLY A 165 13.95 5.08 8.36
C GLY A 165 12.80 6.09 8.47
N ARG A 166 12.86 7.16 7.69
CA ARG A 166 11.83 8.20 7.72
C ARG A 166 10.44 7.62 7.44
N SER A 167 9.57 7.65 8.45
CA SER A 167 8.21 7.11 8.37
C SER A 167 7.24 7.83 9.30
N ASP A 168 5.96 7.73 8.96
CA ASP A 168 4.87 8.20 9.82
C ASP A 168 4.65 7.25 11.01
N PRO A 169 4.20 7.77 12.16
CA PRO A 169 4.02 6.94 13.36
C PRO A 169 2.80 6.00 13.31
N GLY A 170 1.89 6.19 12.37
CA GLY A 170 0.71 5.32 12.21
C GLY A 170 1.07 3.91 11.71
N GLY A 171 2.11 3.82 10.91
CA GLY A 171 2.55 2.58 10.29
C GLY A 171 2.83 2.70 8.80
N LEU A 172 3.01 1.56 8.15
CA LEU A 172 3.31 1.48 6.72
C LEU A 172 2.67 0.25 6.07
N VAL A 173 2.53 0.30 4.76
CA VAL A 173 2.17 -0.83 3.91
C VAL A 173 3.40 -1.32 3.16
N ASN A 174 3.67 -2.63 3.19
CA ASN A 174 4.73 -3.26 2.43
C ASN A 174 4.13 -4.30 1.46
N LEU A 175 4.38 -4.12 0.19
CA LEU A 175 3.94 -4.99 -0.88
C LEU A 175 5.02 -6.03 -1.16
N ILE A 176 4.70 -7.29 -1.02
CA ILE A 176 5.61 -8.39 -1.34
C ILE A 176 5.25 -8.92 -2.72
N THR A 177 6.22 -8.94 -3.63
CA THR A 177 6.02 -9.37 -5.01
C THR A 177 6.10 -10.88 -5.17
N LYS A 178 5.45 -11.39 -6.22
CA LYS A 178 5.56 -12.79 -6.63
C LYS A 178 7.00 -13.12 -7.02
N GLN A 179 7.54 -14.19 -6.46
CA GLN A 179 8.89 -14.66 -6.73
C GLN A 179 8.91 -15.83 -7.74
N PRO A 180 10.02 -16.06 -8.45
CA PRO A 180 10.20 -17.22 -9.30
C PRO A 180 10.07 -18.55 -8.54
N THR A 181 9.49 -19.55 -9.19
CA THR A 181 9.35 -20.93 -8.70
C THR A 181 9.96 -21.89 -9.71
N ALA A 182 10.34 -23.09 -9.29
CA ALA A 182 10.89 -24.10 -10.20
C ALA A 182 9.81 -24.75 -11.09
N GLU A 183 8.56 -24.81 -10.59
CA GLU A 183 7.43 -25.32 -11.35
C GLU A 183 7.16 -24.47 -12.58
N ARG A 184 7.06 -25.07 -13.74
CA ARG A 184 6.70 -24.39 -14.99
C ARG A 184 5.19 -24.25 -15.08
N PHE A 185 4.74 -23.04 -15.34
CA PHE A 185 3.34 -22.75 -15.59
C PHE A 185 3.19 -21.49 -16.43
N VAL A 186 2.03 -21.38 -17.07
CA VAL A 186 1.54 -20.17 -17.70
C VAL A 186 0.07 -20.00 -17.32
N GLU A 187 -0.27 -18.86 -16.77
CA GLU A 187 -1.63 -18.51 -16.39
C GLU A 187 -2.10 -17.29 -17.19
N PHE A 188 -3.25 -17.42 -17.83
CA PHE A 188 -3.94 -16.32 -18.50
C PHE A 188 -5.19 -15.94 -17.73
N GLY A 189 -5.36 -14.67 -17.47
CA GLY A 189 -6.56 -14.13 -16.84
C GLY A 189 -7.27 -13.11 -17.72
N ASN A 190 -8.60 -13.10 -17.65
CA ASN A 190 -9.43 -12.05 -18.22
C ASN A 190 -10.45 -11.59 -17.19
N GLN A 191 -10.72 -10.30 -17.14
CA GLN A 191 -11.67 -9.68 -16.21
C GLN A 191 -12.43 -8.57 -16.92
N VAL A 192 -13.76 -8.55 -16.71
CA VAL A 192 -14.65 -7.51 -17.22
C VAL A 192 -15.59 -7.04 -16.11
N ASP A 193 -16.02 -5.78 -16.13
CA ASP A 193 -17.01 -5.28 -15.18
C ASP A 193 -18.12 -4.46 -15.82
N SER A 194 -19.16 -4.16 -15.02
CA SER A 194 -20.33 -3.42 -15.46
C SER A 194 -20.08 -1.94 -15.75
N PHE A 195 -18.91 -1.40 -15.41
CA PHE A 195 -18.49 -0.03 -15.70
C PHE A 195 -17.51 0.06 -16.88
N GLY A 196 -17.32 -1.03 -17.62
CA GLY A 196 -16.52 -1.05 -18.84
C GLY A 196 -15.06 -1.39 -18.62
N LEU A 197 -14.68 -2.06 -17.51
CA LEU A 197 -13.38 -2.67 -17.37
C LEU A 197 -13.25 -3.80 -18.39
N THR A 198 -12.12 -3.81 -19.09
CA THR A 198 -11.60 -4.96 -19.83
C THR A 198 -10.13 -5.10 -19.46
N ARG A 199 -9.75 -6.25 -18.86
CA ARG A 199 -8.40 -6.52 -18.38
C ARG A 199 -7.94 -7.89 -18.80
N GLY A 200 -6.74 -7.97 -19.38
CA GLY A 200 -6.02 -9.20 -19.66
C GLY A 200 -4.79 -9.30 -18.78
N THR A 201 -4.47 -10.51 -18.27
CA THR A 201 -3.27 -10.75 -17.45
C THR A 201 -2.52 -11.99 -17.91
N ILE A 202 -1.21 -11.99 -17.71
CA ILE A 202 -0.35 -13.17 -17.85
C ILE A 202 0.48 -13.29 -16.58
N ASP A 203 0.60 -14.52 -16.08
CA ASP A 203 1.53 -14.90 -15.02
C ASP A 203 2.23 -16.18 -15.48
N ALA A 204 3.53 -16.14 -15.67
CA ALA A 204 4.29 -17.30 -16.15
C ALA A 204 5.57 -17.46 -15.32
N GLY A 205 5.96 -18.70 -15.07
CA GLY A 205 7.14 -18.98 -14.28
C GLY A 205 7.73 -20.35 -14.58
N GLY A 206 8.92 -20.60 -14.04
CA GLY A 206 9.60 -21.87 -14.15
C GLY A 206 11.12 -21.76 -14.20
N ALA A 207 11.77 -22.90 -14.44
CA ALA A 207 13.21 -22.95 -14.68
C ALA A 207 13.56 -22.52 -16.12
N LEU A 208 14.54 -21.59 -16.25
CA LEU A 208 15.16 -21.23 -17.53
C LEU A 208 16.32 -22.13 -17.86
N SER A 209 17.11 -22.58 -16.87
CA SER A 209 18.24 -23.50 -17.05
C SER A 209 17.82 -24.94 -16.84
N ALA A 210 18.51 -25.87 -17.49
CA ALA A 210 18.22 -27.31 -17.38
C ALA A 210 18.49 -27.86 -15.97
N ASP A 211 19.45 -27.28 -15.25
CA ASP A 211 19.82 -27.63 -13.88
C ASP A 211 18.95 -26.96 -12.81
N GLY A 212 17.97 -26.14 -13.22
CA GLY A 212 17.07 -25.44 -12.30
C GLY A 212 17.73 -24.29 -11.52
N THR A 213 18.97 -23.91 -11.81
CA THR A 213 19.68 -22.85 -11.09
C THR A 213 19.17 -21.44 -11.46
N VAL A 214 18.62 -21.27 -12.66
CA VAL A 214 18.04 -20.01 -13.12
C VAL A 214 16.53 -20.15 -13.23
N LEU A 215 15.81 -19.38 -12.42
CA LEU A 215 14.35 -19.34 -12.39
C LEU A 215 13.84 -17.99 -12.88
N TYR A 216 12.65 -17.98 -13.46
CA TYR A 216 11.98 -16.74 -13.87
C TYR A 216 10.54 -16.67 -13.39
N ARG A 217 10.04 -15.45 -13.27
CA ARG A 217 8.61 -15.11 -13.19
C ARG A 217 8.33 -13.93 -14.08
N PHE A 218 7.25 -13.98 -14.82
CA PHE A 218 6.81 -12.89 -15.69
C PHE A 218 5.35 -12.55 -15.39
N ASN A 219 5.09 -11.31 -15.00
CA ASN A 219 3.74 -10.81 -14.81
C ASN A 219 3.45 -9.70 -15.81
N LEU A 220 2.29 -9.76 -16.45
CA LEU A 220 1.76 -8.73 -17.34
C LEU A 220 0.32 -8.46 -16.98
N ALA A 221 -0.08 -7.20 -17.01
CA ALA A 221 -1.47 -6.78 -16.96
C ALA A 221 -1.71 -5.61 -17.90
N ALA A 222 -2.72 -5.72 -18.76
CA ALA A 222 -3.17 -4.64 -19.63
C ALA A 222 -4.67 -4.43 -19.42
N GLN A 223 -5.09 -3.18 -19.20
CA GLN A 223 -6.49 -2.87 -18.98
C GLN A 223 -6.91 -1.55 -19.62
N GLY A 224 -8.15 -1.50 -20.08
CA GLY A 224 -8.93 -0.29 -20.27
C GLY A 224 -10.14 -0.32 -19.33
N ALA A 225 -10.43 0.78 -18.67
CA ALA A 225 -11.53 0.84 -17.70
C ALA A 225 -12.32 2.14 -17.85
N GLY A 226 -13.63 2.03 -17.93
CA GLY A 226 -14.55 3.12 -17.68
C GLY A 226 -14.80 3.34 -16.19
N SER A 227 -15.78 4.14 -15.87
CA SER A 227 -16.14 4.49 -14.50
C SER A 227 -17.63 4.72 -14.38
N PHE A 228 -18.18 4.64 -13.16
CA PHE A 228 -19.51 5.17 -12.85
C PHE A 228 -19.57 6.70 -12.88
N ARG A 229 -18.42 7.37 -12.97
CA ARG A 229 -18.27 8.81 -13.12
C ARG A 229 -18.31 9.18 -14.60
N ASP A 230 -19.09 10.17 -14.98
CA ASP A 230 -19.18 10.66 -16.35
C ASP A 230 -17.79 11.12 -16.84
N PHE A 231 -17.39 10.77 -18.06
CA PHE A 231 -16.12 11.17 -18.69
C PHE A 231 -14.85 10.68 -18.02
N VAL A 232 -14.93 9.84 -16.99
CA VAL A 232 -13.76 9.29 -16.29
C VAL A 232 -13.43 7.92 -16.84
N ASP A 233 -12.25 7.77 -17.40
CA ASP A 233 -11.71 6.52 -17.89
C ASP A 233 -10.23 6.40 -17.59
N SER A 234 -9.68 5.20 -17.72
CA SER A 234 -8.24 4.94 -17.51
C SER A 234 -7.75 3.78 -18.35
N ASP A 235 -6.46 3.84 -18.73
CA ASP A 235 -5.72 2.73 -19.33
C ASP A 235 -4.49 2.45 -18.47
N ARG A 236 -4.15 1.15 -18.31
CA ARG A 236 -2.95 0.75 -17.58
C ARG A 236 -2.27 -0.42 -18.26
N LEU A 237 -0.94 -0.36 -18.27
CA LEU A 237 -0.06 -1.47 -18.63
C LEU A 237 0.95 -1.68 -17.51
N LEU A 238 1.06 -2.92 -17.04
CA LEU A 238 2.12 -3.40 -16.16
C LEU A 238 2.91 -4.50 -16.87
N VAL A 239 4.24 -4.43 -16.81
CA VAL A 239 5.16 -5.50 -17.20
C VAL A 239 6.16 -5.68 -16.08
N ALA A 240 6.23 -6.87 -15.47
CA ALA A 240 7.04 -7.12 -14.29
C ALA A 240 7.76 -8.48 -14.36
N PRO A 241 8.90 -8.58 -15.06
CA PRO A 241 9.76 -9.75 -15.06
C PRO A 241 10.64 -9.82 -13.82
N VAL A 242 10.87 -11.04 -13.34
CA VAL A 242 11.80 -11.39 -12.25
C VAL A 242 12.65 -12.56 -12.70
N VAL A 243 13.96 -12.49 -12.46
CA VAL A 243 14.91 -13.59 -12.67
C VAL A 243 15.66 -13.83 -11.38
N SER A 244 15.77 -15.08 -10.97
CA SER A 244 16.54 -15.48 -9.82
C SER A 244 17.57 -16.53 -10.25
N TRP A 245 18.84 -16.30 -9.92
CA TRP A 245 19.94 -17.17 -10.25
C TRP A 245 20.64 -17.66 -8.97
N GLN A 246 20.63 -18.96 -8.75
CA GLN A 246 21.41 -19.63 -7.71
C GLN A 246 22.84 -19.84 -8.23
N VAL A 247 23.72 -18.85 -7.94
CA VAL A 247 25.11 -18.79 -8.46
C VAL A 247 25.96 -19.90 -7.82
N THR A 248 25.75 -20.10 -6.51
CA THR A 248 26.33 -21.22 -5.73
C THR A 248 25.25 -21.74 -4.79
N PRO A 249 25.41 -22.86 -4.10
CA PRO A 249 24.45 -23.32 -3.10
C PRO A 249 24.11 -22.27 -2.04
N ASP A 250 25.05 -21.35 -1.78
CA ASP A 250 24.92 -20.34 -0.73
C ASP A 250 24.69 -18.92 -1.24
N THR A 251 24.74 -18.69 -2.56
CA THR A 251 24.60 -17.36 -3.15
C THR A 251 23.49 -17.32 -4.19
N ARG A 252 22.50 -16.46 -3.97
CA ARG A 252 21.41 -16.19 -4.92
C ARG A 252 21.43 -14.73 -5.33
N ILE A 253 21.27 -14.48 -6.62
CA ILE A 253 21.05 -13.15 -7.19
C ILE A 253 19.63 -13.10 -7.74
N THR A 254 18.86 -12.09 -7.36
CA THR A 254 17.51 -11.84 -7.90
C THR A 254 17.45 -10.46 -8.52
N VAL A 255 17.01 -10.39 -9.76
CA VAL A 255 16.77 -9.16 -10.52
C VAL A 255 15.28 -9.05 -10.79
N GLU A 256 14.67 -7.98 -10.32
CA GLU A 256 13.25 -7.68 -10.49
C GLU A 256 13.11 -6.31 -11.16
N THR A 257 12.34 -6.24 -12.24
CA THR A 257 12.02 -4.97 -12.89
C THR A 257 10.51 -4.79 -12.98
N GLU A 258 10.06 -3.54 -13.01
CA GLU A 258 8.67 -3.22 -13.21
C GLU A 258 8.55 -1.99 -14.11
N PHE A 259 7.69 -2.08 -15.11
CA PHE A 259 7.35 -1.00 -16.03
C PHE A 259 5.84 -0.76 -15.95
N VAL A 260 5.44 0.45 -15.54
CA VAL A 260 4.03 0.85 -15.48
C VAL A 260 3.78 2.04 -16.38
N ARG A 261 2.74 1.95 -17.19
CA ARG A 261 2.17 3.06 -17.96
C ARG A 261 0.73 3.22 -17.53
N ASN A 262 0.34 4.44 -17.21
CA ASN A 262 -1.01 4.73 -16.74
C ASN A 262 -1.49 6.03 -17.40
N ARG A 263 -2.71 6.02 -17.93
CA ARG A 263 -3.47 7.19 -18.36
C ARG A 263 -4.77 7.23 -17.57
N ILE A 264 -5.14 8.37 -17.04
CA ILE A 264 -6.39 8.55 -16.31
C ILE A 264 -6.92 9.97 -16.49
N VAL A 265 -8.23 10.12 -16.53
CA VAL A 265 -8.89 11.41 -16.36
C VAL A 265 -8.91 11.77 -14.87
N PHE A 266 -8.33 12.92 -14.53
CA PHE A 266 -8.23 13.40 -13.16
C PHE A 266 -9.59 13.81 -12.62
N ASP A 267 -10.08 13.17 -11.55
CA ASP A 267 -11.39 13.45 -10.94
C ASP A 267 -11.26 13.71 -9.43
N ARG A 268 -11.75 14.86 -8.99
CA ARG A 268 -11.85 15.23 -7.58
C ARG A 268 -13.17 14.82 -6.91
N GLY A 269 -14.00 14.08 -7.61
CA GLY A 269 -15.27 13.59 -7.11
C GLY A 269 -16.38 14.65 -7.15
N VAL A 270 -17.18 14.68 -6.09
CA VAL A 270 -18.33 15.59 -5.94
C VAL A 270 -18.07 16.67 -4.89
N ILE A 271 -19.03 17.59 -4.74
CA ILE A 271 -18.96 18.67 -3.75
C ILE A 271 -20.09 18.54 -2.71
N ALA A 272 -19.90 19.17 -1.55
CA ALA A 272 -20.96 19.44 -0.60
C ALA A 272 -21.41 20.89 -0.73
N LEU A 273 -22.73 21.10 -0.79
CA LEU A 273 -23.36 22.40 -0.81
C LEU A 273 -23.96 22.68 0.56
N ASN A 274 -23.59 23.79 1.18
CA ASN A 274 -24.02 24.10 2.56
C ASN A 274 -23.79 22.92 3.53
N ARG A 275 -22.67 22.17 3.33
CA ARG A 275 -22.29 20.96 4.08
C ARG A 275 -23.23 19.76 3.84
N GLN A 276 -24.12 19.83 2.87
CA GLN A 276 -25.01 18.74 2.48
C GLN A 276 -24.45 17.98 1.28
N LEU A 277 -24.68 16.67 1.26
CA LEU A 277 -24.30 15.75 0.21
C LEU A 277 -25.55 15.20 -0.50
N GLY A 278 -25.37 14.53 -1.65
CA GLY A 278 -26.43 13.79 -2.33
C GLY A 278 -27.36 14.66 -3.19
N PHE A 279 -27.10 15.94 -3.37
CA PHE A 279 -27.91 16.82 -4.23
C PHE A 279 -27.51 16.74 -5.72
N LEU A 280 -26.34 16.16 -6.03
CA LEU A 280 -25.92 15.83 -7.38
C LEU A 280 -25.82 14.31 -7.55
N PRO A 281 -26.06 13.77 -8.75
CA PRO A 281 -25.76 12.38 -9.07
C PRO A 281 -24.27 12.09 -8.79
N VAL A 282 -23.97 10.93 -8.22
CA VAL A 282 -22.58 10.51 -7.97
C VAL A 282 -21.77 10.36 -9.27
N SER A 283 -22.42 10.21 -10.42
CA SER A 283 -21.78 10.19 -11.72
C SER A 283 -21.31 11.57 -12.20
N ARG A 284 -21.83 12.67 -11.64
CA ARG A 284 -21.56 14.03 -12.10
C ARG A 284 -20.07 14.38 -12.08
N PHE A 285 -19.48 14.56 -13.26
CA PHE A 285 -18.11 15.05 -13.42
C PHE A 285 -18.08 16.59 -13.36
N LEU A 286 -17.16 17.13 -12.58
CA LEU A 286 -17.02 18.58 -12.38
C LEU A 286 -15.66 19.12 -12.85
N GLY A 287 -14.85 18.25 -13.47
CA GLY A 287 -13.61 18.59 -14.18
C GLY A 287 -13.89 19.09 -15.60
N GLU A 288 -12.99 18.78 -16.52
CA GLU A 288 -13.11 19.07 -17.94
C GLU A 288 -12.86 17.79 -18.75
N PRO A 289 -13.83 17.33 -19.56
CA PRO A 289 -13.67 16.13 -20.40
C PRO A 289 -12.46 16.24 -21.34
N GLY A 290 -11.81 15.10 -21.59
CA GLY A 290 -10.65 15.02 -22.47
C GLY A 290 -9.33 15.44 -21.84
N GLN A 291 -9.32 16.03 -20.64
CA GLN A 291 -8.09 16.33 -19.89
C GLN A 291 -7.60 15.07 -19.20
N SER A 292 -6.59 14.42 -19.79
CA SER A 292 -5.97 13.22 -19.23
C SER A 292 -4.63 13.53 -18.58
N THR A 293 -4.26 12.70 -17.61
CA THR A 293 -2.95 12.67 -17.00
C THR A 293 -2.28 11.33 -17.32
N TYR A 294 -1.02 11.41 -17.73
CA TYR A 294 -0.17 10.28 -18.07
C TYR A 294 0.89 10.10 -17.00
N GLN A 295 1.15 8.86 -16.63
CA GLN A 295 2.18 8.52 -15.67
C GLN A 295 2.99 7.34 -16.20
N ASN A 296 4.30 7.47 -16.08
CA ASN A 296 5.25 6.40 -16.31
C ASN A 296 5.99 6.13 -15.00
N ASN A 297 6.17 4.87 -14.64
CA ASN A 297 6.99 4.49 -13.50
C ASN A 297 7.76 3.23 -13.82
N ASN A 298 9.08 3.29 -13.69
CA ASN A 298 9.97 2.17 -13.97
C ASN A 298 10.81 1.89 -12.73
N SER A 299 10.97 0.63 -12.36
CA SER A 299 11.84 0.26 -11.26
C SER A 299 12.71 -0.95 -11.58
N LEU A 300 13.87 -1.00 -10.93
CA LEU A 300 14.81 -2.10 -10.94
C LEU A 300 15.22 -2.40 -9.50
N GLN A 301 15.10 -3.65 -9.08
CA GLN A 301 15.67 -4.17 -7.85
C GLN A 301 16.72 -5.23 -8.21
N VAL A 302 17.87 -5.17 -7.57
CA VAL A 302 18.88 -6.22 -7.60
C VAL A 302 19.16 -6.63 -6.17
N ARG A 303 19.05 -7.90 -5.87
CA ARG A 303 19.27 -8.46 -4.55
C ARG A 303 20.26 -9.61 -4.63
N VAL A 304 21.24 -9.60 -3.76
CA VAL A 304 22.20 -10.68 -3.55
C VAL A 304 22.00 -11.20 -2.12
N ASP A 305 21.55 -12.42 -1.99
CA ASP A 305 21.43 -13.14 -0.73
C ASP A 305 22.59 -14.15 -0.66
N HIS A 306 23.44 -14.05 0.39
CA HIS A 306 24.57 -14.93 0.61
C HIS A 306 24.55 -15.50 2.03
N ARG A 307 24.66 -16.80 2.14
CA ARG A 307 24.77 -17.55 3.40
C ARG A 307 26.22 -17.93 3.64
N PHE A 308 26.84 -17.39 4.67
CA PHE A 308 28.20 -17.74 5.05
C PHE A 308 28.26 -19.13 5.70
N ASP A 309 27.27 -19.42 6.54
CA ASP A 309 27.04 -20.68 7.22
C ASP A 309 25.57 -20.81 7.66
N GLU A 310 25.22 -21.76 8.52
CA GLU A 310 23.85 -21.96 9.00
C GLU A 310 23.32 -20.80 9.87
N ASN A 311 24.22 -19.99 10.42
CA ASN A 311 23.92 -18.92 11.37
C ASN A 311 23.99 -17.52 10.77
N TRP A 312 24.86 -17.29 9.78
CA TRP A 312 25.15 -15.97 9.25
C TRP A 312 24.75 -15.81 7.80
N GLN A 313 23.96 -14.78 7.53
CA GLN A 313 23.49 -14.44 6.20
C GLN A 313 23.68 -12.95 5.92
N LEU A 314 24.07 -12.62 4.70
CA LEU A 314 24.20 -11.26 4.17
C LEU A 314 23.19 -11.05 3.04
N ARG A 315 22.49 -9.95 3.07
CA ARG A 315 21.74 -9.41 1.92
C ARG A 315 22.33 -8.09 1.50
N LEU A 316 22.65 -7.98 0.22
CA LEU A 316 22.92 -6.72 -0.44
C LEU A 316 21.77 -6.45 -1.41
N ALA A 317 21.22 -5.26 -1.40
CA ALA A 317 20.12 -4.93 -2.28
C ALA A 317 20.23 -3.49 -2.79
N THR A 318 19.84 -3.29 -4.06
CA THR A 318 19.73 -1.96 -4.66
C THR A 318 18.36 -1.80 -5.29
N TYR A 319 17.83 -0.59 -5.22
CA TYR A 319 16.57 -0.21 -5.84
C TYR A 319 16.75 1.10 -6.59
N PHE A 320 16.30 1.10 -7.82
CA PHE A 320 16.23 2.29 -8.66
C PHE A 320 14.78 2.47 -9.13
N ASN A 321 14.26 3.67 -9.03
CA ASN A 321 12.95 4.02 -9.56
C ASN A 321 13.01 5.37 -10.24
N THR A 322 12.49 5.44 -11.44
CA THR A 322 12.33 6.68 -12.20
C THR A 322 10.91 6.78 -12.71
N GLY A 323 10.36 7.98 -12.66
CA GLY A 323 9.02 8.20 -13.16
C GLY A 323 8.70 9.65 -13.52
N ASP A 324 7.59 9.79 -14.20
CA ASP A 324 7.03 11.07 -14.59
C ASP A 324 5.50 11.06 -14.52
N LEU A 325 4.94 12.26 -14.33
CA LEU A 325 3.52 12.54 -14.39
C LEU A 325 3.32 13.82 -15.18
N ALA A 326 2.56 13.76 -16.27
CA ALA A 326 2.23 14.93 -17.07
C ALA A 326 0.75 14.96 -17.43
N GLY A 327 0.10 16.11 -17.30
CA GLY A 327 -1.31 16.26 -17.65
C GLY A 327 -1.97 17.54 -17.18
N GLU A 328 -3.22 17.68 -17.54
CA GLU A 328 -4.07 18.81 -17.20
C GLU A 328 -5.31 18.38 -16.43
N SER A 329 -5.87 19.31 -15.66
CA SER A 329 -7.17 19.15 -15.01
C SER A 329 -7.81 20.48 -14.70
N ALA A 330 -9.15 20.50 -14.64
CA ALA A 330 -9.92 21.58 -14.06
C ALA A 330 -10.34 21.20 -12.63
N GLU A 331 -10.10 22.08 -11.66
CA GLU A 331 -10.40 21.81 -10.24
C GLU A 331 -11.20 22.94 -9.61
N ILE A 332 -12.25 22.60 -8.88
CA ILE A 332 -13.10 23.57 -8.19
C ILE A 332 -12.33 24.26 -7.09
N ARG A 333 -12.55 25.60 -6.99
CA ARG A 333 -11.96 26.47 -5.97
C ARG A 333 -12.99 27.23 -5.15
N ALA A 334 -14.14 27.54 -5.73
CA ALA A 334 -15.19 28.28 -5.07
C ALA A 334 -16.54 27.94 -5.69
N ILE A 335 -17.59 28.24 -4.95
CA ILE A 335 -18.97 28.26 -5.44
C ILE A 335 -19.52 29.68 -5.29
N ALA A 336 -20.26 30.14 -6.28
CA ALA A 336 -20.90 31.46 -6.26
C ALA A 336 -22.11 31.50 -5.29
N ALA A 337 -22.59 32.69 -4.98
CA ALA A 337 -23.72 32.89 -4.06
C ALA A 337 -25.05 32.30 -4.57
N ASP A 338 -25.13 31.99 -5.88
CA ASP A 338 -26.26 31.32 -6.50
C ASP A 338 -26.36 29.81 -6.13
N ASN A 339 -25.38 29.27 -5.42
CA ASN A 339 -25.25 27.86 -5.08
C ASN A 339 -25.32 26.92 -6.30
N ARG A 340 -24.94 27.41 -7.46
CA ARG A 340 -25.05 26.73 -8.75
C ARG A 340 -23.78 26.81 -9.58
N THR A 341 -23.15 27.98 -9.62
CA THR A 341 -21.96 28.23 -10.43
C THR A 341 -20.69 28.00 -9.63
N VAL A 342 -19.85 27.05 -10.05
CA VAL A 342 -18.52 26.84 -9.50
C VAL A 342 -17.47 27.53 -10.34
N SER A 343 -16.46 28.09 -9.67
CA SER A 343 -15.24 28.60 -10.30
C SER A 343 -14.15 27.54 -10.20
N ARG A 344 -13.50 27.24 -11.32
CA ARG A 344 -12.45 26.24 -11.43
C ARG A 344 -11.10 26.89 -11.77
N ASP A 345 -10.00 26.24 -11.39
CA ASP A 345 -8.66 26.49 -11.93
C ASP A 345 -8.34 25.49 -13.03
N ARG A 346 -7.67 25.95 -14.09
CA ARG A 346 -6.90 25.10 -14.96
C ARG A 346 -5.58 24.76 -14.29
N ASN A 347 -5.24 23.48 -14.18
CA ASN A 347 -4.00 23.01 -13.57
C ASN A 347 -3.22 22.19 -14.61
N VAL A 348 -1.93 22.49 -14.77
CA VAL A 348 -1.00 21.74 -15.61
C VAL A 348 0.12 21.21 -14.75
N ARG A 349 0.42 19.92 -14.84
CA ARG A 349 1.42 19.21 -14.07
C ARG A 349 2.47 18.61 -14.99
N ASP A 350 3.75 18.76 -14.61
CA ASP A 350 4.90 18.03 -15.14
C ASP A 350 5.80 17.72 -13.94
N TYR A 351 5.70 16.48 -13.44
CA TYR A 351 6.46 15.98 -12.29
C TYR A 351 7.40 14.90 -12.74
N ARG A 352 8.62 14.88 -12.20
CA ARG A 352 9.60 13.83 -12.43
C ARG A 352 10.29 13.48 -11.13
N TRP A 353 10.64 12.23 -10.98
CA TRP A 353 11.36 11.74 -9.81
C TRP A 353 12.33 10.63 -10.21
N ASP A 354 13.47 10.63 -9.52
CA ASP A 354 14.48 9.59 -9.55
C ASP A 354 14.80 9.19 -8.11
N VAL A 355 14.80 7.90 -7.82
CA VAL A 355 15.06 7.33 -6.50
C VAL A 355 16.11 6.25 -6.65
N ALA A 356 17.13 6.30 -5.80
CA ALA A 356 18.13 5.26 -5.68
C ALA A 356 18.27 4.86 -4.21
N VAL A 357 18.23 3.58 -3.92
CA VAL A 357 18.46 3.03 -2.57
C VAL A 357 19.48 1.91 -2.66
N GLY A 358 20.50 1.97 -1.81
CA GLY A 358 21.41 0.85 -1.53
C GLY A 358 21.19 0.38 -0.11
N GLN A 359 21.16 -0.93 0.13
CA GLN A 359 20.95 -1.54 1.44
C GLN A 359 21.85 -2.75 1.64
N ALA A 360 22.35 -2.90 2.86
CA ALA A 360 23.07 -4.07 3.32
C ALA A 360 22.53 -4.51 4.69
N ASP A 361 22.13 -5.77 4.79
CA ASP A 361 21.63 -6.41 6.02
C ASP A 361 22.48 -7.64 6.33
N LEU A 362 23.03 -7.72 7.54
CA LEU A 362 23.69 -8.90 8.08
C LEU A 362 22.83 -9.47 9.20
N VAL A 363 22.42 -10.73 9.09
CA VAL A 363 21.69 -11.45 10.15
C VAL A 363 22.58 -12.55 10.71
N GLY A 364 22.71 -12.56 12.03
CA GLY A 364 23.45 -13.58 12.77
C GLY A 364 22.59 -14.24 13.84
N ARG A 365 22.73 -15.56 14.02
CA ARG A 365 22.11 -16.31 15.11
C ARG A 365 23.19 -16.87 15.99
N PHE A 366 23.05 -16.70 17.28
CA PHE A 366 24.02 -17.22 18.26
C PHE A 366 23.35 -17.33 19.63
N ASP A 367 23.98 -18.07 20.52
CA ASP A 367 23.56 -18.20 21.91
C ASP A 367 24.61 -17.58 22.84
N THR A 368 24.15 -16.89 23.86
CA THR A 368 24.98 -16.35 24.94
C THR A 368 24.44 -16.82 26.27
N ALA A 369 25.17 -17.75 26.90
CA ALA A 369 24.80 -18.34 28.20
C ALA A 369 23.34 -18.90 28.26
N GLY A 370 22.89 -19.53 27.17
CA GLY A 370 21.55 -20.12 27.06
C GLY A 370 20.45 -19.15 26.61
N ILE A 371 20.80 -17.92 26.27
CA ILE A 371 19.91 -16.93 25.68
C ILE A 371 20.15 -16.92 24.16
N GLY A 372 19.10 -17.19 23.39
CA GLY A 372 19.15 -17.19 21.93
C GLY A 372 19.01 -15.78 21.36
N HIS A 373 19.83 -15.45 20.37
CA HIS A 373 19.84 -14.16 19.69
C HIS A 373 19.62 -14.31 18.18
N THR A 374 18.81 -13.41 17.59
CA THR A 374 18.78 -13.17 16.16
C THR A 374 19.09 -11.70 15.94
N LEU A 375 20.37 -11.41 15.68
CA LEU A 375 20.90 -10.06 15.50
C LEU A 375 20.82 -9.65 14.04
N LEU A 376 20.17 -8.51 13.77
CA LEU A 376 20.19 -7.81 12.49
C LEU A 376 21.06 -6.56 12.62
N LEU A 377 22.09 -6.46 11.80
CA LEU A 377 22.87 -5.23 11.60
C LEU A 377 22.64 -4.76 10.17
N GLY A 378 22.36 -3.49 9.99
CA GLY A 378 22.10 -3.00 8.67
C GLY A 378 22.47 -1.55 8.43
N MET A 379 22.61 -1.24 7.17
CA MET A 379 22.79 0.11 6.67
C MET A 379 22.02 0.30 5.37
N ASP A 380 21.50 1.51 5.17
CA ASP A 380 20.94 1.91 3.89
C ASP A 380 21.28 3.37 3.54
N ARG A 381 21.25 3.67 2.25
CA ARG A 381 21.34 5.02 1.73
C ARG A 381 20.28 5.21 0.66
N GLU A 382 19.38 6.16 0.89
CA GLU A 382 18.36 6.62 -0.05
C GLU A 382 18.78 7.97 -0.64
N SER A 383 18.65 8.14 -1.95
CA SER A 383 18.72 9.42 -2.65
C SER A 383 17.47 9.60 -3.50
N THR A 384 16.80 10.72 -3.36
CA THR A 384 15.62 11.09 -4.13
C THR A 384 15.83 12.46 -4.76
N ASP A 385 15.76 12.53 -6.10
CA ASP A 385 15.71 13.77 -6.85
C ASP A 385 14.31 13.95 -7.41
N SER A 386 13.66 15.08 -7.15
CA SER A 386 12.34 15.39 -7.68
C SER A 386 12.27 16.77 -8.32
N ARG A 387 11.59 16.84 -9.45
CA ARG A 387 11.24 18.09 -10.12
C ARG A 387 9.73 18.16 -10.22
N THR A 388 9.15 19.20 -9.65
CA THR A 388 7.71 19.47 -9.69
C THR A 388 7.46 20.79 -10.40
N GLN A 389 6.91 20.73 -11.61
CA GLN A 389 6.37 21.89 -12.29
C GLN A 389 4.84 21.84 -12.20
N TYR A 390 4.27 22.81 -11.51
CA TYR A 390 2.83 22.95 -11.33
C TYR A 390 2.41 24.35 -11.72
N LEU A 391 1.63 24.42 -12.80
CA LEU A 391 1.15 25.68 -13.35
C LEU A 391 -0.34 25.77 -13.14
N ARG A 392 -0.84 26.94 -12.79
CA ARG A 392 -2.25 27.16 -12.47
C ARG A 392 -2.78 28.48 -13.03
N SER A 393 -4.03 28.48 -13.49
CA SER A 393 -4.76 29.72 -13.71
C SER A 393 -5.22 30.30 -12.37
N ASN A 394 -5.59 31.57 -12.36
CA ASN A 394 -6.14 32.21 -11.17
C ASN A 394 -7.67 32.34 -11.32
N PHE A 395 -8.43 31.55 -10.57
CA PHE A 395 -9.89 31.55 -10.64
C PHE A 395 -10.54 32.88 -10.26
N ARG A 396 -9.82 33.76 -9.54
CA ARG A 396 -10.34 35.07 -9.14
C ARG A 396 -10.28 36.09 -10.25
N THR A 397 -9.24 36.02 -11.11
CA THR A 397 -9.03 36.96 -12.24
C THR A 397 -9.46 36.37 -13.58
N SER A 398 -9.52 35.06 -13.70
CA SER A 398 -9.92 34.33 -14.92
C SER A 398 -10.76 33.14 -14.52
N PRO A 399 -12.01 33.33 -14.07
CA PRO A 399 -12.86 32.23 -13.61
C PRO A 399 -13.19 31.29 -14.76
N PHE A 400 -12.98 29.99 -14.53
CA PHE A 400 -13.38 28.92 -15.43
C PHE A 400 -14.65 28.29 -14.86
N ALA A 401 -15.78 28.99 -15.15
CA ALA A 401 -17.07 28.70 -14.53
C ALA A 401 -17.69 27.40 -15.07
N LEU A 402 -18.46 26.72 -14.20
CA LEU A 402 -19.28 25.57 -14.58
C LEU A 402 -20.57 25.59 -13.76
N ASP A 403 -21.70 25.37 -14.44
CA ASP A 403 -22.99 25.08 -13.79
C ASP A 403 -22.98 23.63 -13.29
N ILE A 404 -23.18 23.38 -11.99
CA ILE A 404 -23.13 22.04 -11.43
C ILE A 404 -24.33 21.16 -11.79
N TYR A 405 -25.46 21.76 -12.16
CA TYR A 405 -26.71 21.07 -12.56
C TYR A 405 -26.80 20.82 -14.06
N ALA A 406 -26.31 21.77 -14.86
CA ALA A 406 -26.35 21.73 -16.33
C ALA A 406 -24.96 22.11 -16.89
N PRO A 407 -23.92 21.24 -16.69
CA PRO A 407 -22.54 21.59 -17.07
C PRO A 407 -22.40 21.72 -18.59
N VAL A 408 -21.81 22.85 -19.02
CA VAL A 408 -21.37 23.08 -20.38
C VAL A 408 -19.85 23.02 -20.41
N TYR A 409 -19.33 22.01 -21.05
CA TYR A 409 -17.90 21.76 -21.19
C TYR A 409 -17.33 22.36 -22.48
N GLY A 410 -16.00 22.29 -22.65
CA GLY A 410 -15.31 22.74 -23.88
C GLY A 410 -15.15 24.25 -23.97
N GLN A 411 -15.26 24.98 -22.87
CA GLN A 411 -15.04 26.41 -22.84
C GLN A 411 -13.57 26.75 -23.07
N ALA A 412 -13.28 28.00 -23.49
CA ALA A 412 -11.91 28.49 -23.65
C ALA A 412 -11.11 28.34 -22.35
N LEU A 413 -9.95 27.71 -22.42
CA LEU A 413 -9.11 27.48 -21.26
C LEU A 413 -8.49 28.79 -20.75
N PRO A 414 -8.56 29.05 -19.43
CA PRO A 414 -7.99 30.28 -18.88
C PRO A 414 -6.45 30.26 -18.93
N PRO A 415 -5.80 31.45 -19.04
CA PRO A 415 -4.35 31.55 -19.11
C PRO A 415 -3.70 31.12 -17.79
N ILE A 416 -2.52 30.52 -17.88
CA ILE A 416 -1.69 30.15 -16.73
C ILE A 416 -1.01 31.40 -16.19
N THR A 417 -1.21 31.70 -14.91
CA THR A 417 -0.70 32.90 -14.24
C THR A 417 0.07 32.65 -12.94
N VAL A 418 -0.01 31.42 -12.39
CA VAL A 418 0.63 31.04 -11.12
C VAL A 418 1.58 29.86 -11.38
N PRO A 419 2.86 30.09 -11.66
CA PRO A 419 3.83 29.04 -11.81
C PRO A 419 4.43 28.60 -10.47
N ARG A 420 4.67 27.28 -10.30
CA ARG A 420 5.57 26.69 -9.31
C ARG A 420 6.55 25.79 -10.05
N ASN A 421 7.82 25.85 -9.71
CA ASN A 421 8.86 25.05 -10.33
C ASN A 421 9.93 24.69 -9.28
N ASN A 422 9.70 23.54 -8.64
CA ASN A 422 10.54 23.08 -7.55
C ASN A 422 11.54 22.05 -8.02
N LEU A 423 12.74 22.12 -7.47
CA LEU A 423 13.71 21.02 -7.44
C LEU A 423 13.96 20.66 -5.98
N GLU A 424 13.86 19.40 -5.68
CA GLU A 424 14.17 18.89 -4.35
C GLU A 424 15.09 17.68 -4.46
N ARG A 425 16.17 17.71 -3.69
CA ARG A 425 17.04 16.56 -3.47
C ARG A 425 17.00 16.18 -2.00
N ILE A 426 16.77 14.92 -1.74
CA ILE A 426 16.77 14.33 -0.41
C ILE A 426 17.76 13.19 -0.38
N THR A 427 18.63 13.17 0.62
CA THR A 427 19.50 12.04 0.92
C THR A 427 19.29 11.60 2.35
N ASN A 428 19.14 10.32 2.58
CA ASN A 428 19.02 9.75 3.92
C ASN A 428 19.99 8.55 4.04
N THR A 429 20.86 8.58 5.04
CA THR A 429 21.74 7.45 5.37
C THR A 429 21.34 6.91 6.73
N GLY A 430 20.98 5.63 6.79
CA GLY A 430 20.55 4.93 7.99
C GLY A 430 21.52 3.86 8.42
N LEU A 431 21.83 3.80 9.72
CA LEU A 431 22.53 2.70 10.38
C LEU A 431 21.59 2.12 11.42
N TYR A 432 21.38 0.81 11.45
CA TYR A 432 20.47 0.17 12.39
C TYR A 432 20.98 -1.16 12.91
N ALA A 433 20.59 -1.41 14.15
CA ALA A 433 20.80 -2.68 14.82
C ALA A 433 19.50 -3.12 15.51
N GLN A 434 19.23 -4.40 15.48
CA GLN A 434 18.09 -5.02 16.15
C GLN A 434 18.48 -6.40 16.64
N ASP A 435 18.03 -6.76 17.84
CA ASP A 435 18.15 -8.09 18.38
C ASP A 435 16.79 -8.65 18.79
N GLU A 436 16.46 -9.82 18.26
CA GLU A 436 15.35 -10.66 18.72
C GLU A 436 15.91 -11.69 19.69
N ILE A 437 15.56 -11.56 20.96
CA ILE A 437 16.17 -12.28 22.09
C ILE A 437 15.17 -13.31 22.62
N VAL A 438 15.57 -14.57 22.66
CA VAL A 438 14.84 -15.67 23.31
C VAL A 438 15.40 -15.86 24.72
N LEU A 439 14.76 -15.21 25.70
CA LEU A 439 15.19 -15.24 27.11
C LEU A 439 14.85 -16.58 27.79
N SER A 440 13.71 -17.16 27.42
CA SER A 440 13.26 -18.50 27.85
C SER A 440 12.23 -19.02 26.83
N PRO A 441 11.72 -20.25 26.96
CA PRO A 441 10.65 -20.75 26.11
C PRO A 441 9.40 -19.83 26.09
N GLU A 442 9.13 -19.15 27.22
CA GLU A 442 7.95 -18.29 27.39
C GLU A 442 8.25 -16.82 27.09
N TRP A 443 9.48 -16.35 27.25
CA TRP A 443 9.81 -14.93 27.15
C TRP A 443 10.69 -14.62 25.96
N ARG A 444 10.27 -13.63 25.19
CA ARG A 444 11.06 -13.05 24.11
C ARG A 444 11.09 -11.53 24.22
N ALA A 445 12.20 -10.94 23.86
CA ALA A 445 12.37 -9.50 23.79
C ALA A 445 12.83 -9.10 22.37
N LEU A 446 12.48 -7.90 21.97
CA LEU A 446 12.97 -7.25 20.77
C LEU A 446 13.46 -5.88 21.17
N VAL A 447 14.72 -5.57 20.83
CA VAL A 447 15.30 -4.25 21.00
C VAL A 447 15.96 -3.81 19.70
N GLY A 448 15.84 -2.54 19.38
CA GLY A 448 16.44 -2.04 18.16
C GLY A 448 16.61 -0.52 18.20
N VAL A 449 17.55 -0.04 17.43
CA VAL A 449 17.79 1.39 17.23
C VAL A 449 18.24 1.65 15.80
N ARG A 450 17.83 2.78 15.27
CA ARG A 450 18.32 3.30 14.00
C ARG A 450 18.75 4.75 14.16
N LEU A 451 19.85 5.09 13.51
CA LEU A 451 20.35 6.45 13.35
C LEU A 451 20.22 6.85 11.89
N ASP A 452 19.53 7.94 11.63
CA ASP A 452 19.36 8.50 10.29
C ASP A 452 20.08 9.85 10.19
N ILE A 453 20.88 10.01 9.14
CA ILE A 453 21.49 11.27 8.72
C ILE A 453 20.71 11.72 7.49
N PHE A 454 19.86 12.72 7.67
CA PHE A 454 18.97 13.27 6.65
C PHE A 454 19.51 14.60 6.14
N GLU A 455 19.57 14.76 4.82
CA GLU A 455 19.95 15.97 4.12
C GLU A 455 18.91 16.31 3.07
N GLN A 456 18.54 17.58 2.98
CA GLN A 456 17.58 18.09 1.99
C GLN A 456 18.09 19.39 1.39
N SER A 457 17.95 19.51 0.07
CA SER A 457 18.08 20.77 -0.66
C SER A 457 16.82 20.99 -1.47
N PHE A 458 16.10 22.04 -1.17
CA PHE A 458 14.88 22.44 -1.88
C PHE A 458 15.06 23.80 -2.53
N ARG A 459 14.69 23.93 -3.81
CA ARG A 459 14.77 25.15 -4.59
C ARG A 459 13.45 25.42 -5.30
N GLU A 460 12.80 26.54 -4.97
CA GLU A 460 11.66 27.07 -5.73
C GLU A 460 12.16 28.10 -6.74
N ARG A 461 12.17 27.74 -8.01
CA ARG A 461 12.73 28.57 -9.09
C ARG A 461 11.86 29.76 -9.45
N ALA A 462 10.53 29.64 -9.29
CA ALA A 462 9.60 30.70 -9.65
C ALA A 462 9.78 31.97 -8.77
N VAL A 463 10.12 31.79 -7.49
CA VAL A 463 10.35 32.88 -6.53
C VAL A 463 11.80 32.95 -6.04
N ARG A 464 12.71 32.16 -6.61
CA ARG A 464 14.15 32.11 -6.29
C ARG A 464 14.43 31.88 -4.81
N SER A 465 13.70 30.98 -4.19
CA SER A 465 13.89 30.58 -2.78
C SER A 465 14.66 29.25 -2.72
N GLN A 466 15.54 29.12 -1.74
CA GLN A 466 16.28 27.88 -1.43
C GLN A 466 16.26 27.59 0.07
N VAL A 467 16.09 26.34 0.42
CA VAL A 467 16.17 25.83 1.79
C VAL A 467 17.03 24.57 1.79
N ASP A 468 18.09 24.61 2.58
CA ASP A 468 18.95 23.45 2.81
C ASP A 468 18.88 23.06 4.29
N GLN A 469 18.84 21.79 4.59
CA GLN A 469 18.90 21.29 5.96
C GLN A 469 19.66 19.95 6.06
N SER A 470 20.27 19.76 7.22
CA SER A 470 20.83 18.48 7.66
C SER A 470 20.33 18.20 9.07
N ARG A 471 19.93 16.96 9.34
CA ARG A 471 19.42 16.52 10.64
C ARG A 471 19.89 15.10 10.94
N VAL A 472 20.08 14.84 12.21
CA VAL A 472 20.29 13.48 12.72
C VAL A 472 19.10 13.11 13.58
N ALA A 473 18.56 11.92 13.37
CA ALA A 473 17.45 11.37 14.15
C ALA A 473 17.78 9.97 14.64
N ALA A 474 17.43 9.70 15.89
CA ALA A 474 17.50 8.36 16.47
C ALA A 474 16.08 7.80 16.63
N SER A 475 15.89 6.56 16.19
CA SER A 475 14.59 5.87 16.25
C SER A 475 14.75 4.56 17.03
N PRO A 476 14.70 4.60 18.38
CA PRO A 476 14.67 3.40 19.21
C PRO A 476 13.31 2.70 19.15
N ARG A 477 13.35 1.38 19.35
CA ARG A 477 12.17 0.53 19.61
C ARG A 477 12.50 -0.57 20.60
N ALA A 478 11.50 -0.99 21.37
CA ALA A 478 11.60 -2.13 22.27
C ALA A 478 10.25 -2.84 22.37
N GLY A 479 10.29 -4.13 22.59
CA GLY A 479 9.08 -4.93 22.80
C GLY A 479 9.37 -6.20 23.58
N LEU A 480 8.34 -6.71 24.24
CA LEU A 480 8.39 -7.91 25.04
C LEU A 480 7.20 -8.80 24.67
N VAL A 481 7.42 -10.09 24.59
CA VAL A 481 6.41 -11.12 24.36
C VAL A 481 6.49 -12.14 25.47
N TYR A 482 5.34 -12.44 26.10
CA TYR A 482 5.18 -13.50 27.06
C TYR A 482 4.22 -14.56 26.51
N ARG A 483 4.68 -15.79 26.39
CA ARG A 483 3.90 -16.95 25.92
C ARG A 483 3.64 -17.92 27.04
N PRO A 484 2.54 -17.76 27.80
CA PRO A 484 2.19 -18.69 28.89
C PRO A 484 1.94 -20.11 28.36
N ILE A 485 1.43 -20.22 27.14
CA ILE A 485 1.27 -21.46 26.39
C ILE A 485 1.67 -21.23 24.92
N PRO A 486 1.99 -22.27 24.16
CA PRO A 486 2.46 -22.12 22.77
C PRO A 486 1.51 -21.34 21.84
N GLU A 487 0.20 -21.44 22.10
CA GLU A 487 -0.85 -20.86 21.26
C GLU A 487 -1.26 -19.44 21.68
N LEU A 488 -0.72 -18.90 22.77
CA LEU A 488 -1.07 -17.58 23.30
C LEU A 488 0.16 -16.75 23.60
N ALA A 489 0.21 -15.55 23.07
CA ALA A 489 1.23 -14.54 23.36
C ALA A 489 0.57 -13.24 23.86
N LEU A 490 1.06 -12.73 24.98
CA LEU A 490 0.81 -11.38 25.44
C LEU A 490 2.01 -10.54 25.11
N TYR A 491 1.81 -9.31 24.63
CA TYR A 491 2.94 -8.48 24.23
C TYR A 491 2.75 -7.00 24.58
N THR A 492 3.88 -6.31 24.63
CA THR A 492 3.92 -4.84 24.69
C THR A 492 5.06 -4.32 23.84
N ASN A 493 4.89 -3.12 23.28
CA ASN A 493 5.96 -2.43 22.59
C ASN A 493 5.88 -0.91 22.74
N VAL A 494 7.03 -0.30 22.50
CA VAL A 494 7.20 1.14 22.32
C VAL A 494 8.14 1.38 21.15
N GLY A 495 7.84 2.38 20.33
CA GLY A 495 8.68 2.76 19.21
C GLY A 495 8.50 4.21 18.86
N THR A 496 9.51 4.77 18.21
CA THR A 496 9.51 6.15 17.72
C THR A 496 9.56 6.20 16.20
N SER A 497 9.18 7.32 15.65
CA SER A 497 9.34 7.64 14.23
C SER A 497 9.73 9.09 14.04
N PHE A 498 10.31 9.38 12.87
CA PHE A 498 10.51 10.75 12.43
C PHE A 498 10.17 10.86 10.94
N ARG A 499 9.67 12.03 10.56
CA ARG A 499 9.39 12.39 9.18
C ARG A 499 9.83 13.80 8.91
N PRO A 500 10.83 14.03 8.06
CA PRO A 500 11.21 15.37 7.65
C PRO A 500 10.06 16.10 6.96
N ASN A 501 9.90 17.39 7.23
CA ASN A 501 9.02 18.25 6.47
C ASN A 501 9.66 18.54 5.12
N THR A 502 9.05 18.08 4.03
CA THR A 502 9.59 18.11 2.67
C THR A 502 8.62 18.75 1.71
N GLY A 503 9.10 19.08 0.49
CA GLY A 503 8.27 19.60 -0.57
C GLY A 503 7.95 21.10 -0.45
N PRO A 504 6.99 21.58 -1.27
CA PRO A 504 6.62 22.99 -1.33
C PRO A 504 6.17 23.60 -0.01
N ASP A 505 5.51 22.82 0.84
CA ASP A 505 4.99 23.29 2.10
C ASP A 505 6.12 23.63 3.08
N ALA A 506 7.20 22.85 3.09
CA ALA A 506 8.37 23.13 3.89
C ALA A 506 9.09 24.43 3.47
N ALA A 507 9.08 24.79 2.18
CA ALA A 507 9.80 25.93 1.63
C ALA A 507 8.99 27.23 1.58
N ALA A 508 7.70 27.15 1.26
CA ALA A 508 6.80 28.32 1.32
C ALA A 508 6.66 28.88 2.75
N VAL A 509 7.09 28.12 3.67
CA VAL A 509 6.80 28.11 5.08
C VAL A 509 7.79 28.92 5.90
N THR A 510 9.01 29.18 5.43
CA THR A 510 10.10 29.49 6.36
C THR A 510 10.94 30.70 6.03
N ARG A 511 10.62 31.50 5.05
CA ARG A 511 11.53 32.60 4.66
C ARG A 511 13.03 32.18 4.62
N GLY A 512 13.30 30.94 4.20
CA GLY A 512 14.66 30.36 4.13
C GLY A 512 15.11 29.55 5.36
N THR A 513 14.23 29.26 6.34
CA THR A 513 14.55 28.43 7.51
C THR A 513 13.84 27.08 7.43
N ALA A 514 14.57 25.98 7.52
CA ALA A 514 14.01 24.65 7.51
C ALA A 514 13.21 24.34 8.78
N LEU A 515 12.06 23.70 8.63
CA LEU A 515 11.24 23.26 9.76
C LEU A 515 11.81 21.99 10.42
N PRO A 516 11.65 21.84 11.74
CA PRO A 516 11.99 20.60 12.41
C PRO A 516 11.15 19.45 11.83
N PRO A 517 11.68 18.20 11.83
CA PRO A 517 10.92 17.05 11.40
C PRO A 517 9.75 16.80 12.34
N GLU A 518 8.68 16.23 11.80
CA GLU A 518 7.65 15.60 12.61
C GLU A 518 8.24 14.42 13.35
N THR A 519 7.86 14.24 14.61
CA THR A 519 8.26 13.10 15.45
C THR A 519 7.04 12.34 15.91
N GLY A 520 7.17 11.05 16.08
CA GLY A 520 6.12 10.19 16.53
C GLY A 520 6.57 9.25 17.63
N LEU A 521 5.63 8.95 18.53
CA LEU A 521 5.81 7.98 19.61
C LEU A 521 4.58 7.08 19.66
N GLY A 522 4.81 5.76 19.66
CA GLY A 522 3.74 4.76 19.71
C GLY A 522 3.95 3.80 20.86
N TYR A 523 2.84 3.46 21.53
CA TYR A 523 2.75 2.44 22.55
C TYR A 523 1.66 1.43 22.15
N GLU A 524 1.94 0.16 22.41
CA GLU A 524 0.98 -0.91 22.15
C GLU A 524 1.09 -1.98 23.22
N VAL A 525 -0.05 -2.51 23.65
CA VAL A 525 -0.18 -3.72 24.42
C VAL A 525 -1.23 -4.61 23.78
N GLY A 526 -0.98 -5.91 23.69
CA GLY A 526 -1.90 -6.79 23.02
C GLY A 526 -1.74 -8.26 23.35
N ALA A 527 -2.58 -9.05 22.75
CA ALA A 527 -2.57 -10.50 22.79
C ALA A 527 -2.72 -11.08 21.39
N LYS A 528 -2.05 -12.19 21.12
CA LYS A 528 -2.17 -12.99 19.89
C LYS A 528 -2.45 -14.43 20.28
N SER A 529 -3.35 -15.07 19.57
CA SER A 529 -3.67 -16.48 19.77
C SER A 529 -3.78 -17.22 18.45
N GLU A 530 -3.06 -18.33 18.35
CA GLU A 530 -3.18 -19.29 17.24
C GLU A 530 -4.18 -20.36 17.60
N LEU A 531 -5.29 -20.42 16.87
CA LEU A 531 -6.37 -21.38 17.07
C LEU A 531 -6.40 -22.41 15.94
N PHE A 532 -7.13 -23.50 16.17
CA PHE A 532 -7.34 -24.60 15.20
C PHE A 532 -6.02 -25.15 14.61
N GLY A 533 -5.04 -25.40 15.51
CA GLY A 533 -3.72 -25.88 15.11
C GLY A 533 -2.85 -24.86 14.40
N GLY A 534 -3.11 -23.56 14.60
CA GLY A 534 -2.33 -22.45 14.00
C GLY A 534 -2.89 -21.93 12.68
N THR A 535 -4.05 -22.45 12.22
CA THR A 535 -4.66 -21.99 10.96
C THR A 535 -5.40 -20.67 11.08
N LEU A 536 -5.82 -20.26 12.28
CA LEU A 536 -6.46 -18.98 12.56
C LEU A 536 -5.65 -18.18 13.58
N LEU A 537 -5.20 -16.99 13.20
CA LEU A 537 -4.57 -16.03 14.09
C LEU A 537 -5.59 -14.99 14.56
N LEU A 538 -5.79 -14.90 15.88
CA LEU A 538 -6.50 -13.79 16.52
C LEU A 538 -5.49 -12.80 17.07
N THR A 539 -5.76 -11.49 16.91
CA THR A 539 -4.98 -10.44 17.54
C THR A 539 -5.90 -9.41 18.17
N ALA A 540 -5.63 -9.06 19.42
CA ALA A 540 -6.25 -7.95 20.13
C ALA A 540 -5.15 -6.97 20.55
N ALA A 541 -5.30 -5.68 20.27
CA ALA A 541 -4.32 -4.67 20.64
C ALA A 541 -4.99 -3.38 21.11
N ALA A 542 -4.47 -2.78 22.17
CA ALA A 542 -4.74 -1.41 22.56
C ALA A 542 -3.49 -0.57 22.21
N PHE A 543 -3.73 0.60 21.63
CA PHE A 543 -2.66 1.46 21.11
C PHE A 543 -2.85 2.91 21.46
N ARG A 544 -1.73 3.64 21.53
CA ARG A 544 -1.67 5.09 21.56
C ARG A 544 -0.52 5.56 20.69
N VAL A 545 -0.80 6.46 19.76
CA VAL A 545 0.16 7.04 18.82
C VAL A 545 0.08 8.55 18.91
N GLU A 546 1.19 9.19 19.18
CA GLU A 546 1.35 10.64 19.26
C GLU A 546 2.22 11.10 18.10
N ARG A 547 1.90 12.27 17.54
CA ARG A 547 2.67 12.92 16.48
C ARG A 547 2.81 14.39 16.81
N GLU A 548 4.03 14.89 16.82
CA GLU A 548 4.39 16.26 17.13
C GLU A 548 5.06 16.96 15.94
N ASN A 549 5.22 18.27 16.03
CA ASN A 549 5.78 19.15 14.98
C ASN A 549 4.98 19.07 13.66
N VAL A 550 3.68 18.79 13.75
CA VAL A 550 2.77 18.82 12.61
C VAL A 550 2.67 20.26 12.08
N LEU A 551 2.69 20.41 10.75
CA LEU A 551 2.57 21.73 10.13
C LEU A 551 1.21 22.33 10.38
N THR A 552 1.19 23.55 10.94
CA THR A 552 0.00 24.36 11.15
C THR A 552 0.20 25.74 10.53
N PRO A 553 -0.86 26.46 10.11
CA PRO A 553 -0.74 27.83 9.61
C PRO A 553 -0.05 28.76 10.61
N ASP A 554 0.80 29.66 10.11
CA ASP A 554 1.42 30.69 10.90
C ASP A 554 0.43 31.86 11.07
N PRO A 555 -0.06 32.14 12.29
CA PRO A 555 -1.04 33.23 12.51
C PRO A 555 -0.46 34.65 12.31
N ALA A 556 0.87 34.80 12.43
CA ALA A 556 1.55 36.06 12.22
C ALA A 556 1.90 36.33 10.76
N ASN A 557 2.02 35.28 9.93
CA ASN A 557 2.46 35.39 8.54
C ASN A 557 1.55 34.57 7.61
N THR A 558 0.55 35.19 7.01
CA THR A 558 -0.40 34.52 6.10
C THR A 558 0.32 33.83 4.94
N GLY A 559 0.01 32.57 4.73
CA GLY A 559 0.60 31.72 3.67
C GLY A 559 1.86 30.99 4.10
N PHE A 560 2.27 31.11 5.37
CA PHE A 560 3.35 30.34 5.99
C PHE A 560 2.78 29.33 6.99
N SER A 561 3.59 28.33 7.36
CA SER A 561 3.26 27.36 8.39
C SER A 561 4.36 27.29 9.46
N LEU A 562 4.01 26.77 10.60
CA LEU A 562 4.91 26.45 11.71
C LEU A 562 4.80 24.95 12.03
N ALA A 563 5.89 24.33 12.43
CA ALA A 563 5.88 22.97 12.96
C ALA A 563 5.50 23.03 14.47
N ALA A 564 4.26 23.38 14.75
CA ALA A 564 3.76 23.64 16.10
C ALA A 564 2.56 22.78 16.49
N GLY A 565 2.01 22.01 15.55
CA GLY A 565 0.86 21.16 15.77
C GLY A 565 1.23 19.82 16.43
N ALA A 566 0.24 19.21 17.09
CA ALA A 566 0.31 17.87 17.59
C ALA A 566 -1.04 17.16 17.43
N VAL A 567 -0.99 15.85 17.21
CA VAL A 567 -2.17 14.99 17.15
C VAL A 567 -1.93 13.70 17.95
N CYS A 568 -3.00 13.15 18.48
CA CYS A 568 -2.97 11.86 19.18
C CYS A 568 -4.08 10.96 18.66
N SER A 569 -3.76 9.70 18.41
CA SER A 569 -4.75 8.65 18.15
C SER A 569 -4.57 7.54 19.17
N GLN A 570 -5.68 7.12 19.78
CA GLN A 570 -5.70 6.03 20.73
C GLN A 570 -6.93 5.17 20.53
N GLY A 571 -6.84 3.90 20.87
CA GLY A 571 -7.95 2.99 20.67
C GLY A 571 -7.60 1.53 20.87
N PHE A 572 -8.44 0.67 20.32
CA PHE A 572 -8.20 -0.76 20.33
C PHE A 572 -8.64 -1.38 18.98
N GLU A 573 -8.06 -2.50 18.67
CA GLU A 573 -8.40 -3.29 17.49
C GLU A 573 -8.47 -4.78 17.81
N LEU A 574 -9.34 -5.46 17.07
CA LEU A 574 -9.49 -6.91 17.07
C LEU A 574 -9.36 -7.39 15.64
N THR A 575 -8.58 -8.45 15.40
CA THR A 575 -8.46 -9.07 14.08
C THR A 575 -8.53 -10.57 14.19
N ALA A 576 -9.16 -11.21 13.19
CA ALA A 576 -9.17 -12.65 13.00
C ALA A 576 -8.80 -12.93 11.55
N GLN A 577 -7.77 -13.74 11.33
CA GLN A 577 -7.25 -14.01 10.02
C GLN A 577 -6.80 -15.46 9.87
N GLY A 578 -7.28 -16.14 8.84
CA GLY A 578 -6.90 -17.52 8.53
C GLY A 578 -8.06 -18.41 8.13
N GLN A 579 -8.06 -19.64 8.63
CA GLN A 579 -9.08 -20.67 8.37
C GLN A 579 -9.65 -21.18 9.69
N ILE A 580 -10.97 -21.22 9.80
CA ILE A 580 -11.68 -21.80 10.95
C ILE A 580 -11.79 -23.33 10.74
N THR A 581 -12.11 -23.73 9.53
CA THR A 581 -12.06 -25.12 9.05
C THR A 581 -11.32 -25.13 7.70
N PRO A 582 -10.93 -26.28 7.15
CA PRO A 582 -10.33 -26.35 5.81
C PRO A 582 -11.16 -25.63 4.74
N GLU A 583 -12.50 -25.64 4.89
CA GLU A 583 -13.45 -25.08 3.95
C GLU A 583 -13.76 -23.60 4.19
N LEU A 584 -13.56 -23.08 5.42
CA LEU A 584 -14.01 -21.73 5.81
C LEU A 584 -12.83 -20.80 6.09
N LYS A 585 -12.59 -19.91 5.18
CA LYS A 585 -11.57 -18.85 5.25
C LYS A 585 -12.19 -17.57 5.81
N LEU A 586 -11.42 -16.84 6.61
CA LEU A 586 -11.87 -15.64 7.31
C LEU A 586 -10.78 -14.57 7.32
N LEU A 587 -11.16 -13.35 6.99
CA LEU A 587 -10.42 -12.12 7.29
C LEU A 587 -11.42 -11.13 7.89
N ALA A 588 -11.28 -10.85 9.18
CA ALA A 588 -12.19 -9.99 9.91
C ALA A 588 -11.44 -9.04 10.82
N GLY A 589 -12.01 -7.88 11.05
CA GLY A 589 -11.49 -6.97 12.04
C GLY A 589 -12.42 -5.83 12.40
N TYR A 590 -12.18 -5.30 13.59
CA TYR A 590 -12.85 -4.14 14.12
C TYR A 590 -11.85 -3.22 14.78
N VAL A 591 -12.03 -1.91 14.60
CA VAL A 591 -11.19 -0.88 15.19
C VAL A 591 -12.05 0.22 15.79
N TYR A 592 -11.74 0.55 17.03
CA TYR A 592 -12.11 1.82 17.64
C TYR A 592 -10.88 2.72 17.67
N ALA A 593 -10.96 3.93 17.08
CA ALA A 593 -9.89 4.90 17.07
C ALA A 593 -10.41 6.30 17.40
N ASP A 594 -9.94 6.88 18.49
CA ASP A 594 -10.19 8.27 18.85
C ASP A 594 -8.96 9.11 18.47
N ALA A 595 -8.99 9.70 17.28
CA ALA A 595 -7.89 10.48 16.71
C ALA A 595 -8.23 11.97 16.72
N ARG A 596 -7.42 12.77 17.42
CA ARG A 596 -7.70 14.19 17.69
C ARG A 596 -6.49 15.08 17.56
N VAL A 597 -6.76 16.34 17.25
CA VAL A 597 -5.82 17.47 17.40
C VAL A 597 -5.58 17.69 18.88
N THR A 598 -4.32 17.66 19.33
CA THR A 598 -3.92 17.98 20.71
C THR A 598 -3.27 19.36 20.83
N LYS A 599 -2.73 19.87 19.71
CA LYS A 599 -2.19 21.22 19.62
C LYS A 599 -2.27 21.72 18.17
N ASP A 600 -2.73 22.92 17.94
CA ASP A 600 -2.75 23.60 16.63
C ASP A 600 -2.93 25.10 16.81
N ASN A 601 -2.53 25.89 15.80
CA ASN A 601 -2.67 27.36 15.81
C ASN A 601 -4.04 27.83 15.26
N VAL A 602 -4.75 26.97 14.54
CA VAL A 602 -6.00 27.29 13.84
C VAL A 602 -7.11 26.32 14.22
N LEU A 603 -6.80 25.03 14.25
CA LEU A 603 -7.78 23.99 14.56
C LEU A 603 -8.05 23.94 16.07
N PRO A 604 -9.30 23.76 16.50
CA PRO A 604 -9.63 23.57 17.91
C PRO A 604 -8.97 22.33 18.48
N VAL A 605 -8.38 22.43 19.66
CA VAL A 605 -7.93 21.26 20.43
C VAL A 605 -9.12 20.36 20.72
N GLY A 606 -8.94 19.06 20.52
CA GLY A 606 -10.01 18.05 20.59
C GLY A 606 -10.77 17.83 19.29
N ALA A 607 -10.51 18.61 18.22
CA ALA A 607 -11.12 18.38 16.92
C ALA A 607 -10.73 16.99 16.37
N PRO A 608 -11.68 16.21 15.80
CA PRO A 608 -11.39 14.93 15.20
C PRO A 608 -10.55 15.09 13.92
N LEU A 609 -9.68 14.10 13.66
CA LEU A 609 -8.93 14.09 12.41
C LEU A 609 -9.84 13.73 11.23
N ILE A 610 -9.55 14.34 10.07
CA ILE A 610 -10.32 14.15 8.83
C ILE A 610 -10.28 12.68 8.38
N ASN A 611 -11.41 12.18 7.87
CA ASN A 611 -11.61 10.82 7.35
C ASN A 611 -11.36 9.68 8.34
N VAL A 612 -11.22 9.97 9.62
CA VAL A 612 -11.02 8.95 10.65
C VAL A 612 -12.34 8.64 11.34
N PRO A 613 -12.94 7.46 11.08
CA PRO A 613 -14.12 7.01 11.82
C PRO A 613 -13.72 6.54 13.21
N ARG A 614 -14.53 6.81 14.22
CA ARG A 614 -14.32 6.22 15.55
C ARG A 614 -14.51 4.72 15.57
N HIS A 615 -15.42 4.22 14.75
CA HIS A 615 -15.73 2.80 14.61
C HIS A 615 -15.64 2.39 13.16
N SER A 616 -14.87 1.37 12.88
CA SER A 616 -14.81 0.73 11.56
C SER A 616 -14.59 -0.77 11.72
N GLY A 617 -15.10 -1.52 10.77
CA GLY A 617 -14.91 -2.95 10.76
C GLY A 617 -15.13 -3.54 9.38
N SER A 618 -14.51 -4.68 9.14
CA SER A 618 -14.69 -5.44 7.92
C SER A 618 -14.71 -6.94 8.23
N LEU A 619 -15.41 -7.67 7.39
CA LEU A 619 -15.48 -9.12 7.40
C LEU A 619 -15.45 -9.56 5.93
N LEU A 620 -14.55 -10.47 5.61
CA LEU A 620 -14.54 -11.24 4.36
C LEU A 620 -14.51 -12.71 4.76
N ALA A 621 -15.47 -13.48 4.30
CA ALA A 621 -15.54 -14.92 4.52
C ALA A 621 -15.79 -15.65 3.21
N VAL A 622 -15.09 -16.76 2.99
CA VAL A 622 -15.23 -17.62 1.81
C VAL A 622 -15.34 -19.08 2.26
N TYR A 623 -16.36 -19.74 1.78
CA TYR A 623 -16.63 -21.16 2.03
C TYR A 623 -16.39 -21.97 0.75
N GLU A 624 -15.53 -22.98 0.83
CA GLU A 624 -15.18 -23.92 -0.24
C GLU A 624 -15.61 -25.33 0.17
N PRO A 625 -16.81 -25.79 -0.19
CA PRO A 625 -17.32 -27.09 0.22
C PRO A 625 -16.48 -28.25 -0.37
N GLU A 626 -16.37 -29.31 0.40
CA GLU A 626 -15.77 -30.57 -0.04
C GLU A 626 -16.80 -31.52 -0.71
N GLY A 627 -16.35 -32.70 -1.10
CA GLY A 627 -17.18 -33.78 -1.66
C GLY A 627 -17.78 -33.42 -3.02
N ALA A 628 -19.07 -33.60 -3.20
CA ALA A 628 -19.77 -33.39 -4.48
C ALA A 628 -19.76 -31.93 -4.99
N TRP A 629 -19.48 -30.99 -4.11
CA TRP A 629 -19.39 -29.56 -4.42
C TRP A 629 -17.97 -29.04 -4.51
N ARG A 630 -16.98 -29.92 -4.49
CA ARG A 630 -15.57 -29.55 -4.63
C ARG A 630 -15.35 -28.68 -5.86
N GLY A 631 -14.60 -27.60 -5.68
CA GLY A 631 -14.33 -26.60 -6.72
C GLY A 631 -15.24 -25.36 -6.64
N PHE A 632 -16.41 -25.46 -6.00
CA PHE A 632 -17.20 -24.27 -5.71
C PHE A 632 -16.58 -23.47 -4.56
N GLY A 633 -16.67 -22.16 -4.66
CA GLY A 633 -16.42 -21.23 -3.58
C GLY A 633 -17.53 -20.18 -3.58
N VAL A 634 -18.07 -19.90 -2.41
CA VAL A 634 -19.04 -18.85 -2.20
C VAL A 634 -18.63 -18.03 -0.98
N GLY A 635 -18.77 -16.73 -1.09
CA GLY A 635 -18.38 -15.86 0.01
C GLY A 635 -18.96 -14.47 -0.09
N GLY A 636 -18.56 -13.64 0.85
CA GLY A 636 -18.98 -12.25 0.85
C GLY A 636 -18.18 -11.42 1.82
N GLY A 637 -18.28 -10.12 1.63
CA GLY A 637 -17.65 -9.10 2.44
C GLY A 637 -18.65 -8.13 3.02
N VAL A 638 -18.39 -7.65 4.23
CA VAL A 638 -19.12 -6.56 4.86
C VAL A 638 -18.12 -5.51 5.32
N ARG A 639 -18.37 -4.26 5.00
CA ARG A 639 -17.55 -3.11 5.39
C ARG A 639 -18.43 -2.07 6.08
N GLY A 640 -18.16 -1.83 7.37
CA GLY A 640 -18.86 -0.82 8.17
C GLY A 640 -17.91 0.32 8.54
N VAL A 641 -18.30 1.54 8.25
CA VAL A 641 -17.51 2.75 8.56
C VAL A 641 -18.41 3.78 9.23
N GLY A 642 -18.05 4.22 10.42
CA GLY A 642 -18.77 5.23 11.17
C GLY A 642 -18.72 6.62 10.53
N ALA A 643 -19.60 7.52 11.00
CA ALA A 643 -19.55 8.92 10.62
C ALA A 643 -18.20 9.55 11.04
N ARG A 644 -17.70 10.47 10.21
CA ARG A 644 -16.37 11.05 10.39
C ARG A 644 -16.26 12.47 9.87
N ALA A 645 -15.31 13.24 10.37
CA ALA A 645 -15.05 14.59 9.88
C ALA A 645 -14.71 14.55 8.38
N GLY A 646 -15.35 15.42 7.60
CA GLY A 646 -15.18 15.53 6.15
C GLY A 646 -14.23 16.64 5.72
N ASP A 647 -13.76 17.48 6.64
CA ASP A 647 -12.70 18.45 6.41
C ASP A 647 -11.82 18.66 7.65
N ALA A 648 -10.65 19.22 7.42
CA ALA A 648 -9.69 19.50 8.48
C ALA A 648 -9.99 20.83 9.22
N ALA A 649 -10.96 21.61 8.76
CA ALA A 649 -11.17 22.98 9.27
C ALA A 649 -12.06 23.05 10.51
N GLY A 650 -12.52 21.92 11.06
CA GLY A 650 -13.49 21.91 12.14
C GLY A 650 -14.82 22.57 11.79
N SER A 651 -15.13 22.65 10.49
CA SER A 651 -16.31 23.33 9.94
C SER A 651 -17.63 22.67 10.33
N GLY A 652 -17.58 21.45 10.90
CA GLY A 652 -18.75 20.62 11.16
C GLY A 652 -19.26 19.84 9.94
N PHE A 653 -18.54 19.87 8.81
CA PHE A 653 -18.84 18.99 7.68
C PHE A 653 -18.49 17.53 8.02
N THR A 654 -19.46 16.65 7.85
CA THR A 654 -19.34 15.24 8.23
C THR A 654 -19.69 14.34 7.07
N LEU A 655 -18.85 13.34 6.80
CA LEU A 655 -19.21 12.21 5.94
C LEU A 655 -20.08 11.23 6.73
N PRO A 656 -21.24 10.81 6.16
CA PRO A 656 -22.14 9.88 6.85
C PRO A 656 -21.52 8.50 7.05
N ALA A 657 -22.02 7.78 8.05
CA ALA A 657 -21.71 6.36 8.23
C ALA A 657 -22.33 5.54 7.08
N TYR A 658 -21.70 4.39 6.80
CA TYR A 658 -22.23 3.44 5.81
C TYR A 658 -21.88 1.99 6.15
N VAL A 659 -22.66 1.09 5.58
CA VAL A 659 -22.36 -0.34 5.49
C VAL A 659 -22.47 -0.72 4.01
N ALA A 660 -21.41 -1.29 3.46
CA ALA A 660 -21.40 -1.86 2.13
C ALA A 660 -21.22 -3.38 2.24
N VAL A 661 -21.93 -4.13 1.43
CA VAL A 661 -21.91 -5.58 1.41
C VAL A 661 -21.51 -6.04 0.02
N ASP A 662 -20.57 -6.98 -0.03
CA ASP A 662 -20.06 -7.56 -1.26
C ASP A 662 -20.38 -9.07 -1.28
N ALA A 663 -20.51 -9.67 -2.45
CA ALA A 663 -20.68 -11.11 -2.61
C ALA A 663 -19.75 -11.63 -3.70
N LEU A 664 -19.34 -12.87 -3.56
CA LEU A 664 -18.55 -13.55 -4.56
C LEU A 664 -18.96 -15.02 -4.70
N ALA A 665 -18.83 -15.55 -5.89
CA ALA A 665 -18.95 -16.96 -6.16
C ALA A 665 -17.99 -17.35 -7.27
N TYR A 666 -17.42 -18.54 -7.20
CA TYR A 666 -16.57 -19.07 -8.24
C TYR A 666 -16.68 -20.60 -8.35
N TYR A 667 -16.23 -21.08 -9.48
CA TYR A 667 -15.98 -22.49 -9.67
C TYR A 667 -14.55 -22.70 -10.17
N ARG A 668 -13.82 -23.61 -9.51
CA ARG A 668 -12.45 -23.99 -9.84
C ARG A 668 -12.45 -25.37 -10.50
N PHE A 669 -12.11 -25.38 -11.76
CA PHE A 669 -11.79 -26.60 -12.52
C PHE A 669 -10.33 -27.00 -12.23
N ASP A 670 -9.88 -28.10 -12.80
CA ASP A 670 -8.48 -28.54 -12.61
C ASP A 670 -7.46 -27.47 -13.08
N ASN A 671 -7.75 -26.81 -14.19
CA ASN A 671 -6.85 -25.83 -14.80
C ASN A 671 -7.48 -24.45 -15.02
N ALA A 672 -8.69 -24.21 -14.55
CA ALA A 672 -9.37 -22.94 -14.76
C ALA A 672 -10.18 -22.51 -13.53
N ARG A 673 -10.37 -21.20 -13.36
CA ARG A 673 -11.27 -20.61 -12.38
C ARG A 673 -12.18 -19.60 -13.09
N ILE A 674 -13.48 -19.72 -12.88
CA ILE A 674 -14.48 -18.74 -13.30
C ILE A 674 -15.07 -18.11 -12.05
N ALA A 675 -15.11 -16.79 -11.97
CA ALA A 675 -15.64 -16.09 -10.79
C ALA A 675 -16.58 -14.95 -11.19
N LEU A 676 -17.54 -14.71 -10.31
CA LEU A 676 -18.44 -13.55 -10.31
C LEU A 676 -18.31 -12.85 -8.96
N ASN A 677 -18.01 -11.57 -8.99
CA ASN A 677 -17.98 -10.69 -7.82
C ASN A 677 -19.06 -9.62 -7.98
N VAL A 678 -19.76 -9.32 -6.90
CA VAL A 678 -20.75 -8.22 -6.84
C VAL A 678 -20.34 -7.33 -5.69
N GLU A 679 -19.76 -6.17 -5.99
CA GLU A 679 -19.45 -5.16 -4.99
C GLU A 679 -20.69 -4.31 -4.69
N ASN A 680 -20.89 -3.95 -3.42
CA ASN A 680 -21.98 -3.10 -2.97
C ASN A 680 -23.36 -3.60 -3.45
N ILE A 681 -23.73 -4.84 -3.09
CA ILE A 681 -24.91 -5.54 -3.60
C ILE A 681 -26.22 -4.79 -3.38
N PHE A 682 -26.30 -3.97 -2.31
CA PHE A 682 -27.48 -3.18 -1.96
C PHE A 682 -27.49 -1.79 -2.60
N ASP A 683 -26.49 -1.46 -3.43
CA ASP A 683 -26.33 -0.16 -4.07
C ASP A 683 -26.35 1.02 -3.07
N THR A 684 -25.74 0.80 -1.91
CA THR A 684 -25.65 1.81 -0.85
C THR A 684 -24.86 3.02 -1.34
N ALA A 685 -25.46 4.21 -1.26
CA ALA A 685 -24.74 5.46 -1.55
C ALA A 685 -23.80 5.80 -0.37
N TYR A 686 -22.51 5.92 -0.62
CA TYR A 686 -21.52 6.26 0.40
C TYR A 686 -20.39 7.11 -0.19
N TYR A 687 -19.53 7.64 0.70
CA TYR A 687 -18.35 8.43 0.35
C TYR A 687 -17.12 7.78 0.95
N GLU A 688 -16.10 7.53 0.13
CA GLU A 688 -14.86 6.88 0.58
C GLU A 688 -14.04 7.80 1.48
N SER A 689 -13.89 9.06 1.06
CA SER A 689 -13.12 10.09 1.76
C SER A 689 -13.41 11.48 1.23
N SER A 690 -12.83 12.49 1.87
CA SER A 690 -12.86 13.86 1.38
C SER A 690 -11.56 14.60 1.77
N LEU A 691 -11.28 15.69 1.09
CA LEU A 691 -10.25 16.67 1.51
C LEU A 691 -10.88 17.92 2.08
N ASN A 692 -12.02 18.30 1.55
CA ASN A 692 -12.85 19.43 1.95
C ASN A 692 -14.18 19.35 1.20
N VAL A 693 -15.04 20.36 1.40
CA VAL A 693 -16.37 20.44 0.76
C VAL A 693 -16.35 20.43 -0.79
N PHE A 694 -15.21 20.67 -1.44
CA PHE A 694 -15.08 20.69 -2.91
C PHE A 694 -14.41 19.43 -3.49
N ARG A 695 -14.01 18.48 -2.65
CA ARG A 695 -13.22 17.31 -3.06
C ARG A 695 -13.66 16.11 -2.24
N ILE A 696 -14.75 15.47 -2.66
CA ILE A 696 -15.37 14.36 -1.95
C ILE A 696 -15.44 13.18 -2.91
N TYR A 697 -14.81 12.07 -2.53
CA TYR A 697 -14.73 10.87 -3.35
C TYR A 697 -15.93 9.96 -3.06
N PRO A 698 -16.90 9.85 -3.98
CA PRO A 698 -18.03 8.94 -3.81
C PRO A 698 -17.57 7.48 -3.92
N GLY A 699 -18.20 6.62 -3.14
CA GLY A 699 -18.05 5.18 -3.26
C GLY A 699 -18.65 4.64 -4.55
N SER A 700 -18.18 3.49 -4.98
CA SER A 700 -18.71 2.82 -6.16
C SER A 700 -20.17 2.38 -5.93
N PRO A 701 -21.10 2.67 -6.84
CA PRO A 701 -22.38 1.98 -6.90
C PRO A 701 -22.18 0.47 -7.09
N ARG A 702 -23.25 -0.29 -7.06
CA ARG A 702 -23.20 -1.73 -7.29
C ARG A 702 -22.48 -2.05 -8.59
N ARG A 703 -21.45 -2.92 -8.48
CA ARG A 703 -20.60 -3.34 -9.61
C ARG A 703 -20.57 -4.85 -9.72
N PHE A 704 -20.78 -5.35 -10.92
CA PHE A 704 -20.63 -6.75 -11.27
C PHE A 704 -19.29 -6.95 -11.98
N THR A 705 -18.52 -7.92 -11.54
CA THR A 705 -17.22 -8.26 -12.15
C THR A 705 -17.17 -9.75 -12.45
N GLY A 706 -16.99 -10.10 -13.73
CA GLY A 706 -16.75 -11.46 -14.19
C GLY A 706 -15.25 -11.66 -14.44
N SER A 707 -14.72 -12.80 -14.03
CA SER A 707 -13.32 -13.15 -14.34
C SER A 707 -13.17 -14.62 -14.71
N VAL A 708 -12.20 -14.90 -15.59
CA VAL A 708 -11.78 -16.24 -15.98
C VAL A 708 -10.27 -16.30 -15.93
N THR A 709 -9.73 -17.33 -15.29
CA THR A 709 -8.30 -17.61 -15.22
C THR A 709 -8.06 -19.05 -15.67
N VAL A 710 -7.08 -19.25 -16.54
CA VAL A 710 -6.70 -20.59 -17.05
C VAL A 710 -5.20 -20.78 -16.87
N ARG A 711 -4.79 -21.89 -16.26
CA ARG A 711 -3.40 -22.26 -16.00
C ARG A 711 -3.02 -23.54 -16.74
N PHE A 712 -1.83 -23.52 -17.35
CA PHE A 712 -1.23 -24.62 -18.10
C PHE A 712 0.11 -25.03 -17.52
#